data_ef8a2e2c39362d7bfcc0adfbeb2b9298
#
_entry.id   ef8a2e2c39362d7bfcc0adfbeb2b9298
#
_cell.length_a   1.000
_cell.length_b   1.000
_cell.length_c   1.000
_cell.angle_alpha   90.00
_cell.angle_beta   90.00
_cell.angle_gamma   90.00
#
_symmetry.space_group_name_H-M   'P 1'
#
loop_
_entity.id
_entity.type
_entity.pdbx_description
1 polymer ?
#
loop_
_entity_poly.entity_id
_entity_poly.type
_entity_poly.pdbx_seq_one_letter_code
_entity_poly.pdbx_strand_id
1 'polypeptide(L)'
;MKDKIIEILKEETKGQSINDINKNLHLKSMEDINMLEDTLNEMTTEGILHKSKNHEYMLLENTKSLKVGKLRINKSGNGFVECKPEDIFVHSNDLNGAINGDFVEVEIKTRLNDPEPEGYIRNILKRDLKKVVGEIVKDKKTLGFKPDDEKLNIAVKLTKESLKGCVEGHKVIIDIIKEIGNRTFLAKVEKIIGHKNDPGVDILTIAAKHSIETEFSEAVKEELKNIPDEVSEADLIGRTDLTNEMIFTIDGDDTKDIDDAISVEHTGKNYKLGVHIADVSNYVKVGTNLYESAFSRGTSSYLADTVIPMIPHQLSNGICSLNPEVVRLTISCVMTIDGNGKVIDYDIFPSYIKSRKQMTYKNVNKILDENIIPEGYEPFADTLKTMHELADILRKEKISRGYIDFGIDEDKIIQDKNGKAIDIVKRVQGTGEKLIEDFMIAANETVATHISNMDLPFIYRVHDLPNAEKIEDFTNLIKQMGYQVHTNLNKITPVTMQKLLNEFRDKDEFVILSDMLLRSMKKAIYSTNNIGHFGLASKNYTHFTSPIRRFPDLTVHRLLRTYLFENRIDMETINFNAKYLIDVAEHSSETEVNAIEAERDVLDMKMAEYMMDHIGEEYTGIISGVTNFGLFVELDNLVEGLVHISTLNGYFTYIPEMLSLISFDKKTKYRVGDKVKVVVTNANKEGAIVDFELVRDTNGNSK
;
A
#
# COMPACT_ATOMS: atom_id res chain seq x y z
N MET A 1 -10.49 -30.43 16.14
CA MET A 1 -9.53 -31.55 15.91
C MET A 1 -8.10 -31.02 15.98
N LYS A 2 -7.73 -29.92 15.34
CA LYS A 2 -6.36 -29.35 15.34
C LYS A 2 -5.75 -29.21 16.74
N ASP A 3 -6.46 -28.59 17.68
CA ASP A 3 -5.92 -28.36 19.05
C ASP A 3 -5.56 -29.66 19.78
N LYS A 4 -6.38 -30.71 19.62
CA LYS A 4 -6.11 -32.02 20.22
C LYS A 4 -4.89 -32.71 19.59
N ILE A 5 -4.70 -32.56 18.28
CA ILE A 5 -3.51 -33.07 17.58
C ILE A 5 -2.27 -32.36 18.09
N ILE A 6 -2.32 -31.04 18.26
CA ILE A 6 -1.22 -30.24 18.81
C ILE A 6 -0.89 -30.71 20.23
N GLU A 7 -1.89 -30.91 21.07
CA GLU A 7 -1.71 -31.38 22.46
C GLU A 7 -1.02 -32.76 22.50
N ILE A 8 -1.46 -33.72 21.66
CA ILE A 8 -0.84 -35.03 21.57
C ILE A 8 0.63 -34.94 21.13
N LEU A 9 0.92 -34.13 20.12
CA LEU A 9 2.25 -34.01 19.54
C LEU A 9 3.21 -33.15 20.36
N LYS A 10 2.72 -32.29 21.27
CA LYS A 10 3.57 -31.53 22.20
C LYS A 10 4.31 -32.39 23.19
N GLU A 11 3.71 -33.49 23.64
CA GLU A 11 4.31 -34.43 24.61
C GLU A 11 5.30 -35.40 23.94
N GLU A 12 5.32 -35.47 22.58
CA GLU A 12 6.10 -36.44 21.85
C GLU A 12 7.35 -35.85 21.21
N THR A 13 8.49 -36.45 21.48
CA THR A 13 9.80 -36.05 20.91
C THR A 13 10.13 -36.75 19.60
N LYS A 14 9.32 -37.73 19.17
CA LYS A 14 9.48 -38.49 17.91
C LYS A 14 8.25 -38.34 17.04
N GLY A 15 8.46 -38.44 15.71
CA GLY A 15 7.35 -38.44 14.77
C GLY A 15 6.33 -39.55 15.06
N GLN A 16 5.05 -39.22 14.96
CA GLN A 16 3.93 -40.13 15.19
C GLN A 16 3.24 -40.47 13.89
N SER A 17 2.94 -41.74 13.65
CA SER A 17 2.13 -42.16 12.48
C SER A 17 0.67 -41.75 12.68
N ILE A 18 -0.10 -41.68 11.58
CA ILE A 18 -1.54 -41.42 11.65
C ILE A 18 -2.27 -42.42 12.55
N ASN A 19 -1.78 -43.68 12.60
CA ASN A 19 -2.34 -44.72 13.45
C ASN A 19 -2.08 -44.45 14.94
N ASP A 20 -0.92 -43.90 15.28
CA ASP A 20 -0.57 -43.58 16.67
C ASP A 20 -1.37 -42.36 17.14
N ILE A 21 -1.50 -41.34 16.29
CA ILE A 21 -2.35 -40.17 16.58
C ILE A 21 -3.82 -40.58 16.72
N ASN A 22 -4.30 -41.49 15.85
CA ASN A 22 -5.67 -42.01 15.93
C ASN A 22 -5.92 -42.79 17.21
N LYS A 23 -4.97 -43.62 17.68
CA LYS A 23 -5.10 -44.33 18.96
C LYS A 23 -5.34 -43.37 20.14
N ASN A 24 -4.67 -42.22 20.14
CA ASN A 24 -4.82 -41.21 21.18
C ASN A 24 -6.13 -40.43 21.06
N LEU A 25 -6.62 -40.21 19.82
CA LEU A 25 -7.91 -39.55 19.55
C LEU A 25 -9.13 -40.47 19.69
N HIS A 26 -8.92 -41.81 19.73
CA HIS A 26 -9.97 -42.84 19.86
C HIS A 26 -11.05 -42.78 18.75
N LEU A 27 -10.68 -42.37 17.51
CA LEU A 27 -11.61 -42.31 16.36
C LEU A 27 -11.89 -43.74 15.86
N LYS A 28 -13.17 -43.99 15.54
CA LYS A 28 -13.62 -45.36 15.16
C LYS A 28 -14.28 -45.42 13.77
N SER A 29 -14.82 -44.30 13.27
CA SER A 29 -15.46 -44.30 11.95
C SER A 29 -14.44 -44.01 10.84
N MET A 30 -14.71 -44.54 9.63
CA MET A 30 -13.88 -44.20 8.47
C MET A 30 -13.95 -42.73 8.10
N GLU A 31 -15.09 -42.09 8.34
CA GLU A 31 -15.27 -40.64 8.10
C GLU A 31 -14.37 -39.82 9.02
N ASP A 32 -14.28 -40.16 10.33
CA ASP A 32 -13.41 -39.49 11.29
C ASP A 32 -11.92 -39.67 10.96
N ILE A 33 -11.54 -40.88 10.46
CA ILE A 33 -10.15 -41.18 10.05
C ILE A 33 -9.76 -40.38 8.81
N ASN A 34 -10.65 -40.28 7.81
CA ASN A 34 -10.43 -39.45 6.63
C ASN A 34 -10.32 -37.95 7.04
N MET A 35 -11.20 -37.49 7.94
CA MET A 35 -11.13 -36.14 8.49
C MET A 35 -9.84 -35.87 9.25
N LEU A 36 -9.30 -36.87 9.95
CA LEU A 36 -7.97 -36.77 10.61
C LEU A 36 -6.86 -36.63 9.56
N GLU A 37 -6.88 -37.43 8.49
CA GLU A 37 -5.88 -37.36 7.42
C GLU A 37 -5.91 -36.02 6.72
N ASP A 38 -7.11 -35.51 6.40
CA ASP A 38 -7.30 -34.18 5.80
C ASP A 38 -6.79 -33.08 6.76
N THR A 39 -7.11 -33.16 8.05
CA THR A 39 -6.64 -32.21 9.06
C THR A 39 -5.10 -32.23 9.19
N LEU A 40 -4.47 -33.40 9.20
CA LEU A 40 -3.01 -33.53 9.26
C LEU A 40 -2.33 -32.97 8.00
N ASN A 41 -2.92 -33.19 6.82
CA ASN A 41 -2.42 -32.61 5.57
C ASN A 41 -2.58 -31.08 5.55
N GLU A 42 -3.71 -30.57 6.03
CA GLU A 42 -3.95 -29.13 6.18
C GLU A 42 -2.93 -28.50 7.12
N MET A 43 -2.74 -29.05 8.33
CA MET A 43 -1.75 -28.57 9.32
C MET A 43 -0.31 -28.65 8.78
N THR A 44 0.00 -29.62 7.92
CA THR A 44 1.30 -29.71 7.24
C THR A 44 1.45 -28.59 6.22
N THR A 45 0.41 -28.31 5.44
CA THR A 45 0.39 -27.21 4.45
C THR A 45 0.47 -25.84 5.12
N GLU A 46 -0.13 -25.69 6.31
CA GLU A 46 -0.04 -24.48 7.15
C GLU A 46 1.32 -24.33 7.85
N GLY A 47 2.21 -25.34 7.74
CA GLY A 47 3.53 -25.32 8.37
C GLY A 47 3.49 -25.49 9.90
N ILE A 48 2.42 -26.05 10.45
CA ILE A 48 2.31 -26.40 11.87
C ILE A 48 3.01 -27.73 12.13
N LEU A 49 2.85 -28.67 11.21
CA LEU A 49 3.43 -30.01 11.28
C LEU A 49 4.48 -30.23 10.19
N HIS A 50 5.54 -30.96 10.55
CA HIS A 50 6.45 -31.60 9.61
C HIS A 50 5.99 -33.04 9.35
N LYS A 51 5.92 -33.45 8.06
CA LYS A 51 5.66 -34.83 7.62
C LYS A 51 6.96 -35.44 7.12
N SER A 52 7.46 -36.46 7.81
CA SER A 52 8.67 -37.19 7.40
C SER A 52 8.45 -38.06 6.16
N LYS A 53 9.53 -38.53 5.52
CA LYS A 53 9.47 -39.51 4.41
C LYS A 53 8.78 -40.81 4.78
N ASN A 54 8.75 -41.14 6.07
CA ASN A 54 8.09 -42.34 6.58
C ASN A 54 6.62 -42.11 6.95
N HIS A 55 6.03 -40.96 6.54
CA HIS A 55 4.67 -40.55 6.88
C HIS A 55 4.41 -40.38 8.39
N GLU A 56 5.42 -39.98 9.14
CA GLU A 56 5.29 -39.61 10.54
C GLU A 56 5.15 -38.08 10.66
N TYR A 57 4.31 -37.66 11.59
CA TYR A 57 4.01 -36.24 11.85
C TYR A 57 4.62 -35.80 13.17
N MET A 58 5.18 -34.60 13.21
CA MET A 58 5.68 -33.95 14.42
C MET A 58 5.44 -32.45 14.35
N LEU A 59 5.37 -31.79 15.48
CA LEU A 59 5.28 -30.31 15.48
C LEU A 59 6.56 -29.72 14.90
N LEU A 60 6.42 -28.74 14.03
CA LEU A 60 7.55 -28.07 13.41
C LEU A 60 8.44 -27.39 14.47
N GLU A 61 7.83 -26.82 15.53
CA GLU A 61 8.54 -26.20 16.66
C GLU A 61 9.47 -27.16 17.41
N ASN A 62 9.20 -28.47 17.37
CA ASN A 62 10.04 -29.50 17.94
C ASN A 62 11.26 -29.86 17.08
N THR A 63 11.33 -29.32 15.84
CA THR A 63 12.47 -29.52 14.94
C THR A 63 13.47 -28.37 15.09
N LYS A 64 14.72 -28.69 15.38
CA LYS A 64 15.77 -27.69 15.58
C LYS A 64 16.32 -27.07 14.28
N SER A 65 16.15 -27.77 13.16
CA SER A 65 16.76 -27.39 11.85
C SER A 65 15.77 -27.04 10.77
N LEU A 66 14.47 -27.22 10.98
CA LEU A 66 13.44 -26.93 9.99
C LEU A 66 12.71 -25.63 10.34
N LYS A 67 12.48 -24.82 9.32
CA LYS A 67 11.65 -23.62 9.39
C LYS A 67 10.71 -23.60 8.19
N VAL A 68 9.65 -22.81 8.27
CA VAL A 68 8.73 -22.55 7.16
C VAL A 68 8.57 -21.07 6.95
N GLY A 69 8.37 -20.69 5.70
CA GLY A 69 8.15 -19.31 5.34
C GLY A 69 7.90 -19.13 3.85
N LYS A 70 7.56 -17.91 3.47
CA LYS A 70 7.38 -17.53 2.07
C LYS A 70 8.75 -17.31 1.43
N LEU A 71 8.96 -17.88 0.25
CA LEU A 71 10.19 -17.73 -0.51
C LEU A 71 10.15 -16.46 -1.35
N ARG A 72 11.15 -15.58 -1.17
CA ARG A 72 11.44 -14.48 -2.08
C ARG A 72 12.70 -14.79 -2.88
N ILE A 73 12.65 -14.59 -4.19
CA ILE A 73 13.81 -14.76 -5.08
C ILE A 73 14.28 -13.38 -5.55
N ASN A 74 15.58 -13.14 -5.43
CA ASN A 74 16.20 -11.90 -5.92
C ASN A 74 16.56 -11.98 -7.42
N LYS A 75 16.97 -10.86 -8.02
CA LYS A 75 17.37 -10.81 -9.44
C LYS A 75 18.56 -11.76 -9.80
N SER A 76 19.39 -12.12 -8.83
CA SER A 76 20.49 -13.08 -9.01
C SER A 76 20.05 -14.54 -8.96
N GLY A 77 18.76 -14.80 -8.72
CA GLY A 77 18.19 -16.15 -8.65
C GLY A 77 18.35 -16.83 -7.28
N ASN A 78 18.89 -16.16 -6.27
CA ASN A 78 18.99 -16.67 -4.91
C ASN A 78 17.69 -16.41 -4.13
N GLY A 79 17.35 -17.31 -3.19
CA GLY A 79 16.15 -17.23 -2.37
C GLY A 79 16.42 -16.71 -0.98
N PHE A 80 15.38 -16.12 -0.38
CA PHE A 80 15.29 -15.77 1.03
C PHE A 80 13.95 -16.30 1.53
N VAL A 81 13.97 -17.14 2.55
CA VAL A 81 12.75 -17.65 3.18
C VAL A 81 12.44 -16.78 4.39
N GLU A 82 11.29 -16.10 4.34
CA GLU A 82 10.82 -15.20 5.41
C GLU A 82 10.51 -15.98 6.67
N CYS A 83 11.40 -15.95 7.64
CA CYS A 83 11.30 -16.63 8.92
C CYS A 83 11.48 -15.67 10.09
N LYS A 84 11.01 -16.07 11.27
CA LYS A 84 11.33 -15.36 12.52
C LYS A 84 12.38 -16.15 13.30
N PRO A 85 13.40 -15.52 13.91
CA PRO A 85 13.63 -14.07 13.98
C PRO A 85 14.26 -13.45 12.72
N GLU A 86 14.92 -14.23 11.86
CA GLU A 86 15.68 -13.79 10.69
C GLU A 86 15.36 -14.60 9.45
N ASP A 87 15.45 -13.97 8.26
CA ASP A 87 15.26 -14.62 6.97
C ASP A 87 16.40 -15.61 6.70
N ILE A 88 16.09 -16.75 6.08
CA ILE A 88 17.07 -17.78 5.75
C ILE A 88 17.48 -17.65 4.29
N PHE A 89 18.77 -17.43 4.04
CA PHE A 89 19.33 -17.39 2.69
C PHE A 89 19.36 -18.79 2.07
N VAL A 90 18.96 -18.88 0.80
CA VAL A 90 18.93 -20.12 0.02
C VAL A 90 19.61 -19.89 -1.33
N HIS A 91 20.71 -20.55 -1.58
CA HIS A 91 21.39 -20.44 -2.86
C HIS A 91 20.51 -20.97 -4.02
N SER A 92 20.67 -20.40 -5.22
CA SER A 92 19.87 -20.76 -6.40
C SER A 92 19.84 -22.26 -6.72
N ASN A 93 20.93 -22.98 -6.41
CA ASN A 93 21.03 -24.42 -6.59
C ASN A 93 20.28 -25.24 -5.53
N ASP A 94 19.93 -24.62 -4.42
CA ASP A 94 19.29 -25.25 -3.25
C ASP A 94 17.77 -24.98 -3.19
N LEU A 95 17.21 -24.34 -4.20
CA LEU A 95 15.78 -24.00 -4.29
C LEU A 95 14.88 -25.22 -4.54
N ASN A 96 15.42 -26.37 -4.94
CA ASN A 96 14.70 -27.64 -5.12
C ASN A 96 13.37 -27.53 -5.88
N GLY A 97 13.34 -26.73 -6.98
CA GLY A 97 12.17 -26.50 -7.80
C GLY A 97 11.18 -25.47 -7.27
N ALA A 98 11.43 -24.86 -6.10
CA ALA A 98 10.62 -23.78 -5.59
C ALA A 98 10.79 -22.51 -6.46
N ILE A 99 9.73 -21.72 -6.54
CA ILE A 99 9.64 -20.47 -7.28
C ILE A 99 9.31 -19.31 -6.34
N ASN A 100 9.47 -18.10 -6.82
CA ASN A 100 9.12 -16.89 -6.06
C ASN A 100 7.65 -16.95 -5.60
N GLY A 101 7.41 -16.69 -4.31
CA GLY A 101 6.07 -16.71 -3.71
C GLY A 101 5.64 -18.06 -3.12
N ASP A 102 6.34 -19.17 -3.36
CA ASP A 102 6.03 -20.46 -2.75
C ASP A 102 6.15 -20.39 -1.22
N PHE A 103 5.23 -21.05 -0.51
CA PHE A 103 5.38 -21.32 0.91
C PHE A 103 6.14 -22.64 1.08
N VAL A 104 7.29 -22.57 1.74
CA VAL A 104 8.29 -23.65 1.70
C VAL A 104 8.75 -24.07 3.10
N GLU A 105 9.19 -25.31 3.18
CA GLU A 105 9.95 -25.81 4.32
C GLU A 105 11.44 -25.77 3.98
N VAL A 106 12.22 -25.05 4.78
CA VAL A 106 13.66 -24.88 4.62
C VAL A 106 14.41 -25.59 5.75
N GLU A 107 15.46 -26.33 5.40
CA GLU A 107 16.36 -26.93 6.37
C GLU A 107 17.65 -26.11 6.49
N ILE A 108 17.96 -25.68 7.71
CA ILE A 108 19.11 -24.82 8.01
C ILE A 108 20.40 -25.64 7.96
N LYS A 109 21.39 -25.17 7.21
CA LYS A 109 22.73 -25.76 7.06
C LYS A 109 23.72 -25.21 8.08
N THR A 110 23.58 -23.96 8.46
CA THR A 110 24.45 -23.24 9.41
C THR A 110 23.94 -23.35 10.84
N ARG A 111 24.73 -22.89 11.83
CA ARG A 111 24.25 -22.86 13.22
C ARG A 111 23.13 -21.82 13.38
N LEU A 112 22.10 -22.13 14.16
CA LEU A 112 20.93 -21.28 14.41
C LEU A 112 21.22 -19.84 14.90
N ASN A 113 22.47 -19.52 15.26
CA ASN A 113 22.93 -18.21 15.76
C ASN A 113 23.96 -17.57 14.82
N ASP A 114 24.06 -18.02 13.58
CA ASP A 114 24.87 -17.33 12.55
C ASP A 114 24.14 -16.05 12.12
N PRO A 115 24.82 -14.92 12.00
CA PRO A 115 24.19 -13.64 11.58
C PRO A 115 23.57 -13.68 10.17
N GLU A 116 23.88 -14.68 9.36
CA GLU A 116 23.25 -14.94 8.06
C GLU A 116 23.00 -16.45 7.92
N PRO A 117 21.83 -16.96 8.41
CA PRO A 117 21.54 -18.39 8.34
C PRO A 117 21.32 -18.84 6.89
N GLU A 118 22.05 -19.87 6.47
CA GLU A 118 21.88 -20.52 5.17
C GLU A 118 21.10 -21.82 5.27
N GLY A 119 20.27 -22.10 4.27
CA GLY A 119 19.47 -23.32 4.21
C GLY A 119 19.28 -23.85 2.77
N TYR A 120 18.54 -24.94 2.66
CA TYR A 120 18.05 -25.47 1.40
C TYR A 120 16.56 -25.82 1.52
N ILE A 121 15.82 -25.64 0.42
CA ILE A 121 14.39 -25.98 0.38
C ILE A 121 14.23 -27.48 0.41
N ARG A 122 13.52 -28.00 1.42
CA ARG A 122 13.22 -29.40 1.58
C ARG A 122 11.93 -29.81 0.89
N ASN A 123 10.88 -29.03 1.13
CA ASN A 123 9.56 -29.25 0.59
C ASN A 123 8.90 -27.93 0.19
N ILE A 124 8.10 -27.98 -0.89
CA ILE A 124 7.16 -26.92 -1.26
C ILE A 124 5.84 -27.29 -0.60
N LEU A 125 5.42 -26.54 0.41
CA LEU A 125 4.21 -26.82 1.18
C LEU A 125 2.96 -26.31 0.47
N LYS A 126 3.05 -25.10 -0.10
CA LYS A 126 1.98 -24.49 -0.86
C LYS A 126 2.55 -23.72 -2.04
N ARG A 127 1.96 -23.93 -3.21
CA ARG A 127 2.21 -23.13 -4.41
C ARG A 127 0.90 -22.51 -4.87
N ASP A 128 0.86 -21.17 -4.84
CA ASP A 128 -0.37 -20.43 -5.17
C ASP A 128 -0.28 -19.76 -6.54
N LEU A 129 0.59 -20.25 -7.41
CA LEU A 129 0.76 -19.77 -8.77
C LEU A 129 -0.44 -20.19 -9.64
N LYS A 130 -1.46 -19.33 -9.70
CA LYS A 130 -2.67 -19.58 -10.50
C LYS A 130 -2.64 -18.83 -11.82
N LYS A 131 -2.27 -17.56 -11.79
CA LYS A 131 -2.21 -16.68 -12.96
C LYS A 131 -0.83 -16.09 -13.13
N VAL A 132 -0.41 -15.90 -14.38
CA VAL A 132 0.86 -15.25 -14.71
C VAL A 132 0.63 -14.27 -15.85
N VAL A 133 1.19 -13.08 -15.72
CA VAL A 133 1.21 -12.06 -16.78
C VAL A 133 2.49 -12.19 -17.58
N GLY A 134 2.42 -12.00 -18.89
CA GLY A 134 3.60 -12.03 -19.75
C GLY A 134 3.30 -11.75 -21.20
N GLU A 135 4.30 -11.92 -22.03
CA GLU A 135 4.29 -11.61 -23.45
C GLU A 135 4.21 -12.88 -24.31
N ILE A 136 3.40 -12.83 -25.35
CA ILE A 136 3.44 -13.84 -26.43
C ILE A 136 4.64 -13.55 -27.32
N VAL A 137 5.60 -14.45 -27.29
CA VAL A 137 6.84 -14.35 -28.07
C VAL A 137 6.86 -15.40 -29.18
N LYS A 138 7.59 -15.11 -30.26
CA LYS A 138 7.73 -16.05 -31.37
C LYS A 138 9.09 -16.73 -31.31
N ASP A 139 9.10 -18.05 -31.16
CA ASP A 139 10.31 -18.87 -31.33
C ASP A 139 10.21 -19.64 -32.67
N LYS A 140 11.05 -19.23 -33.63
CA LYS A 140 11.10 -19.78 -35.01
C LYS A 140 9.72 -19.73 -35.70
N LYS A 141 8.88 -20.74 -35.53
CA LYS A 141 7.54 -20.87 -36.16
C LYS A 141 6.42 -21.06 -35.17
N THR A 142 6.71 -21.08 -33.88
CA THR A 142 5.73 -21.31 -32.81
C THR A 142 5.61 -20.11 -31.89
N LEU A 143 4.38 -19.85 -31.44
CA LEU A 143 4.15 -18.87 -30.39
C LEU A 143 4.44 -19.54 -29.04
N GLY A 144 5.21 -18.83 -28.22
CA GLY A 144 5.55 -19.18 -26.84
C GLY A 144 5.09 -18.10 -25.87
N PHE A 145 5.40 -18.26 -24.60
CA PHE A 145 5.09 -17.30 -23.55
C PHE A 145 6.35 -16.99 -22.75
N LYS A 146 6.60 -15.70 -22.54
CA LYS A 146 7.65 -15.16 -21.65
C LYS A 146 6.97 -14.45 -20.48
N PRO A 147 7.16 -14.91 -19.22
CA PRO A 147 6.69 -14.16 -18.06
C PRO A 147 7.30 -12.76 -17.99
N ASP A 148 6.55 -11.75 -17.54
CA ASP A 148 7.05 -10.41 -17.30
C ASP A 148 7.86 -10.33 -15.99
N ASP A 149 7.52 -11.17 -15.01
CA ASP A 149 8.33 -11.32 -13.79
C ASP A 149 9.46 -12.33 -14.02
N GLU A 150 10.66 -11.83 -14.27
CA GLU A 150 11.86 -12.64 -14.47
C GLU A 150 12.26 -13.45 -13.23
N LYS A 151 11.81 -13.04 -12.03
CA LYS A 151 12.08 -13.77 -10.77
C LYS A 151 11.34 -15.10 -10.70
N LEU A 152 10.25 -15.29 -11.46
CA LEU A 152 9.52 -16.55 -11.51
C LEU A 152 10.39 -17.69 -12.08
N ASN A 153 11.25 -17.42 -13.06
CA ASN A 153 12.11 -18.39 -13.71
C ASN A 153 11.41 -19.71 -14.02
N ILE A 154 10.28 -19.64 -14.73
CA ILE A 154 9.43 -20.77 -15.11
C ILE A 154 9.39 -20.94 -16.62
N ALA A 155 9.19 -22.18 -17.07
CA ALA A 155 8.84 -22.49 -18.45
C ALA A 155 7.34 -22.76 -18.57
N VAL A 156 6.72 -22.20 -19.59
CA VAL A 156 5.26 -22.36 -19.80
C VAL A 156 4.99 -22.96 -21.18
N LYS A 157 4.15 -24.00 -21.21
CA LYS A 157 3.58 -24.55 -22.43
C LYS A 157 2.11 -24.15 -22.52
N LEU A 158 1.75 -23.42 -23.57
CA LEU A 158 0.38 -23.00 -23.81
C LEU A 158 -0.41 -24.06 -24.59
N THR A 159 -1.70 -24.20 -24.30
CA THR A 159 -2.61 -25.03 -25.10
C THR A 159 -2.85 -24.36 -26.46
N LYS A 160 -2.88 -25.17 -27.53
CA LYS A 160 -3.04 -24.66 -28.92
C LYS A 160 -4.36 -23.88 -29.12
N GLU A 161 -5.41 -24.33 -28.43
CA GLU A 161 -6.75 -23.73 -28.51
C GLU A 161 -6.75 -22.31 -27.93
N SER A 162 -6.01 -22.10 -26.87
CA SER A 162 -5.95 -20.78 -26.20
C SER A 162 -5.11 -19.74 -26.95
N LEU A 163 -4.31 -20.15 -27.91
CA LEU A 163 -3.51 -19.26 -28.76
C LEU A 163 -4.31 -18.61 -29.91
N LYS A 164 -5.60 -18.97 -30.08
CA LYS A 164 -6.43 -18.31 -31.09
C LYS A 164 -6.58 -16.82 -30.81
N GLY A 165 -6.26 -15.99 -31.79
CA GLY A 165 -6.28 -14.53 -31.68
C GLY A 165 -5.02 -13.92 -31.08
N CYS A 166 -4.07 -14.74 -30.57
CA CYS A 166 -2.80 -14.22 -30.12
C CYS A 166 -1.84 -13.98 -31.29
N VAL A 167 -1.10 -12.87 -31.21
CA VAL A 167 0.03 -12.53 -32.09
C VAL A 167 1.26 -12.22 -31.24
N GLU A 168 2.42 -12.25 -31.87
CA GLU A 168 3.68 -11.83 -31.24
C GLU A 168 3.54 -10.39 -30.69
N GLY A 169 3.99 -10.13 -29.47
CA GLY A 169 3.89 -8.85 -28.78
C GLY A 169 2.60 -8.63 -27.99
N HIS A 170 1.62 -9.58 -28.02
CA HIS A 170 0.48 -9.49 -27.12
C HIS A 170 0.90 -9.70 -25.67
N LYS A 171 0.49 -8.80 -24.78
CA LYS A 171 0.48 -8.98 -23.33
C LYS A 171 -0.76 -9.76 -22.95
N VAL A 172 -0.57 -10.84 -22.18
CA VAL A 172 -1.64 -11.77 -21.83
C VAL A 172 -1.60 -12.19 -20.37
N ILE A 173 -2.76 -12.55 -19.84
CA ILE A 173 -2.88 -13.28 -18.57
C ILE A 173 -3.09 -14.75 -18.92
N ILE A 174 -2.32 -15.63 -18.31
CA ILE A 174 -2.46 -17.07 -18.46
C ILE A 174 -2.94 -17.70 -17.15
N ASP A 175 -3.78 -18.72 -17.26
CA ASP A 175 -4.17 -19.62 -16.17
C ASP A 175 -3.25 -20.84 -16.16
N ILE A 176 -2.65 -21.13 -15.03
CA ILE A 176 -1.88 -22.36 -14.82
C ILE A 176 -2.85 -23.53 -14.62
N ILE A 177 -2.75 -24.53 -15.49
CA ILE A 177 -3.58 -25.75 -15.42
C ILE A 177 -2.93 -26.76 -14.49
N LYS A 178 -1.63 -27.02 -14.69
CA LYS A 178 -0.85 -27.96 -13.87
C LYS A 178 0.65 -27.85 -14.13
N GLU A 179 1.43 -28.28 -13.17
CA GLU A 179 2.85 -28.51 -13.34
C GLU A 179 3.09 -29.83 -14.11
N ILE A 180 3.97 -29.80 -15.11
CA ILE A 180 4.27 -30.95 -15.99
C ILE A 180 5.76 -31.33 -15.95
N GLY A 181 6.57 -30.62 -15.19
CA GLY A 181 8.00 -30.86 -15.00
C GLY A 181 8.57 -29.84 -14.03
N ASN A 182 9.84 -29.99 -13.68
CA ASN A 182 10.51 -29.04 -12.76
C ASN A 182 10.37 -27.61 -13.31
N ARG A 183 9.65 -26.74 -12.59
CA ARG A 183 9.33 -25.35 -12.98
C ARG A 183 8.74 -25.22 -14.40
N THR A 184 8.09 -26.28 -14.89
CA THR A 184 7.45 -26.27 -16.21
C THR A 184 5.96 -26.49 -16.06
N PHE A 185 5.17 -25.55 -16.58
CA PHE A 185 3.73 -25.50 -16.38
C PHE A 185 2.98 -25.61 -17.71
N LEU A 186 1.87 -26.34 -17.70
CA LEU A 186 0.86 -26.28 -18.75
C LEU A 186 -0.12 -25.18 -18.38
N ALA A 187 -0.39 -24.25 -19.30
CA ALA A 187 -1.29 -23.14 -19.09
C ALA A 187 -2.17 -22.87 -20.32
N LYS A 188 -3.21 -22.07 -20.12
CA LYS A 188 -4.04 -21.51 -21.19
C LYS A 188 -4.04 -19.99 -21.11
N VAL A 189 -4.14 -19.29 -22.24
CA VAL A 189 -4.41 -17.85 -22.25
C VAL A 189 -5.84 -17.63 -21.77
N GLU A 190 -5.99 -16.89 -20.68
CA GLU A 190 -7.27 -16.50 -20.11
C GLU A 190 -7.76 -15.21 -20.78
N LYS A 191 -6.88 -14.19 -20.86
CA LYS A 191 -7.23 -12.88 -21.38
C LYS A 191 -6.06 -12.28 -22.17
N ILE A 192 -6.37 -11.65 -23.30
CA ILE A 192 -5.44 -10.79 -24.02
C ILE A 192 -5.66 -9.37 -23.49
N ILE A 193 -4.61 -8.75 -22.91
CA ILE A 193 -4.65 -7.38 -22.41
C ILE A 193 -4.61 -6.40 -23.58
N GLY A 194 -3.73 -6.63 -24.56
CA GLY A 194 -3.52 -5.83 -25.74
C GLY A 194 -2.14 -6.08 -26.34
N HIS A 195 -1.78 -5.36 -27.40
CA HIS A 195 -0.44 -5.42 -27.94
C HIS A 195 0.48 -4.48 -27.16
N LYS A 196 1.72 -4.86 -26.88
CA LYS A 196 2.67 -4.09 -26.06
C LYS A 196 2.91 -2.65 -26.54
N ASN A 197 2.66 -2.37 -27.83
CA ASN A 197 2.80 -1.04 -28.42
C ASN A 197 1.50 -0.24 -28.41
N ASP A 198 0.38 -0.81 -27.93
CA ASP A 198 -0.88 -0.08 -27.82
C ASP A 198 -0.86 0.84 -26.60
N PRO A 199 -1.39 2.07 -26.70
CA PRO A 199 -1.44 2.99 -25.57
C PRO A 199 -2.16 2.39 -24.35
N GLY A 200 -1.56 2.54 -23.15
CA GLY A 200 -2.13 2.11 -21.88
C GLY A 200 -2.00 0.61 -21.57
N VAL A 201 -1.57 -0.22 -22.53
CA VAL A 201 -1.36 -1.66 -22.28
C VAL A 201 -0.24 -1.91 -21.28
N ASP A 202 0.75 -1.04 -21.22
CA ASP A 202 1.81 -1.05 -20.21
C ASP A 202 1.24 -0.92 -18.78
N ILE A 203 0.37 0.07 -18.54
CA ILE A 203 -0.30 0.28 -17.24
C ILE A 203 -1.22 -0.89 -16.91
N LEU A 204 -2.05 -1.35 -17.85
CA LEU A 204 -2.94 -2.49 -17.65
C LEU A 204 -2.17 -3.80 -17.37
N THR A 205 -0.98 -3.94 -17.93
CA THR A 205 -0.09 -5.08 -17.67
C THR A 205 0.42 -5.08 -16.23
N ILE A 206 0.82 -3.91 -15.73
CA ILE A 206 1.22 -3.75 -14.33
C ILE A 206 0.03 -3.99 -13.39
N ALA A 207 -1.15 -3.44 -13.70
CA ALA A 207 -2.36 -3.72 -12.93
C ALA A 207 -2.66 -5.22 -12.82
N ALA A 208 -2.56 -5.94 -13.95
CA ALA A 208 -2.75 -7.39 -13.98
C ALA A 208 -1.68 -8.15 -13.17
N LYS A 209 -0.41 -7.70 -13.19
CA LYS A 209 0.70 -8.27 -12.39
C LYS A 209 0.41 -8.18 -10.89
N HIS A 210 -0.21 -7.09 -10.44
CA HIS A 210 -0.62 -6.88 -9.04
C HIS A 210 -2.04 -7.41 -8.76
N SER A 211 -2.61 -8.23 -9.65
CA SER A 211 -3.95 -8.83 -9.49
C SER A 211 -5.08 -7.80 -9.35
N ILE A 212 -4.89 -6.58 -9.88
CA ILE A 212 -5.91 -5.53 -9.88
C ILE A 212 -6.89 -5.80 -11.02
N GLU A 213 -8.16 -6.00 -10.67
CA GLU A 213 -9.23 -6.24 -11.64
C GLU A 213 -9.59 -4.94 -12.37
N THR A 214 -9.43 -4.92 -13.71
CA THR A 214 -9.68 -3.73 -14.53
C THR A 214 -11.13 -3.61 -15.03
N GLU A 215 -11.92 -4.68 -14.96
CA GLU A 215 -13.30 -4.73 -15.46
C GLU A 215 -14.27 -5.20 -14.37
N PHE A 216 -15.51 -4.73 -14.44
CA PHE A 216 -16.59 -5.22 -13.60
C PHE A 216 -17.31 -6.39 -14.25
N SER A 217 -17.75 -7.37 -13.45
CA SER A 217 -18.49 -8.54 -13.93
C SER A 217 -19.85 -8.15 -14.52
N GLU A 218 -20.41 -9.03 -15.38
CA GLU A 218 -21.74 -8.82 -15.95
C GLU A 218 -22.83 -8.75 -14.86
N ALA A 219 -22.67 -9.50 -13.75
CA ALA A 219 -23.59 -9.45 -12.61
C ALA A 219 -23.63 -8.02 -11.98
N VAL A 220 -22.47 -7.40 -11.82
CA VAL A 220 -22.37 -6.00 -11.35
C VAL A 220 -23.01 -5.03 -12.36
N LYS A 221 -22.76 -5.21 -13.66
CA LYS A 221 -23.33 -4.36 -14.71
C LYS A 221 -24.88 -4.46 -14.78
N GLU A 222 -25.43 -5.67 -14.55
CA GLU A 222 -26.88 -5.84 -14.48
C GLU A 222 -27.47 -5.17 -13.22
N GLU A 223 -26.79 -5.27 -12.08
CA GLU A 223 -27.25 -4.65 -10.84
C GLU A 223 -27.25 -3.12 -10.94
N LEU A 224 -26.26 -2.53 -11.62
CA LEU A 224 -26.18 -1.10 -11.88
C LEU A 224 -27.40 -0.52 -12.59
N LYS A 225 -28.06 -1.29 -13.46
CA LYS A 225 -29.29 -0.84 -14.16
C LYS A 225 -30.45 -0.49 -13.23
N ASN A 226 -30.43 -0.99 -12.01
CA ASN A 226 -31.44 -0.74 -10.99
C ASN A 226 -31.11 0.46 -10.09
N ILE A 227 -29.92 1.04 -10.22
CA ILE A 227 -29.52 2.22 -9.46
C ILE A 227 -29.90 3.46 -10.24
N PRO A 228 -30.65 4.38 -9.64
CA PRO A 228 -31.04 5.62 -10.31
C PRO A 228 -29.85 6.58 -10.49
N ASP A 229 -29.94 7.47 -11.47
CA ASP A 229 -28.94 8.52 -11.68
C ASP A 229 -29.13 9.73 -10.75
N GLU A 230 -30.31 9.85 -10.12
CA GLU A 230 -30.69 10.94 -9.22
C GLU A 230 -31.22 10.40 -7.89
N VAL A 231 -30.99 11.16 -6.81
CA VAL A 231 -31.50 10.86 -5.48
C VAL A 231 -33.03 10.93 -5.47
N SER A 232 -33.70 9.88 -5.03
CA SER A 232 -35.16 9.83 -4.93
C SER A 232 -35.67 10.47 -3.65
N GLU A 233 -36.96 10.90 -3.64
CA GLU A 233 -37.63 11.40 -2.42
C GLU A 233 -37.62 10.36 -1.30
N ALA A 234 -37.69 9.07 -1.62
CA ALA A 234 -37.63 7.99 -0.64
C ALA A 234 -36.27 7.91 0.07
N ASP A 235 -35.18 8.26 -0.61
CA ASP A 235 -33.83 8.27 -0.04
C ASP A 235 -33.63 9.42 0.97
N LEU A 236 -34.47 10.48 0.91
CA LEU A 236 -34.40 11.64 1.80
C LEU A 236 -35.09 11.38 3.17
N ILE A 237 -35.92 10.36 3.27
CA ILE A 237 -36.68 10.08 4.50
C ILE A 237 -35.72 9.72 5.64
N GLY A 238 -35.90 10.43 6.78
CA GLY A 238 -35.08 10.22 7.98
C GLY A 238 -33.69 10.84 7.94
N ARG A 239 -33.38 11.66 6.92
CA ARG A 239 -32.15 12.40 6.79
C ARG A 239 -32.30 13.88 7.08
N THR A 240 -31.29 14.50 7.60
CA THR A 240 -31.26 15.95 7.86
C THR A 240 -31.02 16.71 6.55
N ASP A 241 -31.87 17.70 6.28
CA ASP A 241 -31.73 18.61 5.15
C ASP A 241 -30.66 19.70 5.43
N LEU A 242 -29.55 19.66 4.70
CA LEU A 242 -28.48 20.64 4.73
C LEU A 242 -28.32 21.39 3.39
N THR A 243 -29.33 21.33 2.51
CA THR A 243 -29.24 21.92 1.17
C THR A 243 -29.13 23.45 1.17
N ASN A 244 -29.51 24.11 2.26
CA ASN A 244 -29.41 25.56 2.41
C ASN A 244 -28.10 26.04 3.02
N GLU A 245 -27.28 25.12 3.55
CA GLU A 245 -26.01 25.45 4.18
C GLU A 245 -24.93 25.85 3.13
N MET A 246 -23.92 26.60 3.59
CA MET A 246 -22.76 26.97 2.77
C MET A 246 -21.77 25.82 2.73
N ILE A 247 -22.08 24.82 1.89
CA ILE A 247 -21.30 23.59 1.73
C ILE A 247 -20.69 23.60 0.34
N PHE A 248 -19.40 23.24 0.23
CA PHE A 248 -18.69 23.11 -1.04
C PHE A 248 -17.57 22.08 -0.95
N THR A 249 -17.01 21.67 -2.07
CA THR A 249 -15.90 20.72 -2.14
C THR A 249 -14.63 21.41 -2.61
N ILE A 250 -13.45 20.88 -2.27
CA ILE A 250 -12.13 21.38 -2.71
C ILE A 250 -11.30 20.18 -3.14
N ASP A 251 -10.99 20.06 -4.43
CA ASP A 251 -10.39 18.90 -5.04
C ASP A 251 -9.30 19.28 -6.06
N GLY A 252 -8.68 18.29 -6.70
CA GLY A 252 -7.85 18.47 -7.87
C GLY A 252 -8.66 18.90 -9.10
N ASP A 253 -8.00 19.54 -10.08
CA ASP A 253 -8.67 20.10 -11.28
C ASP A 253 -9.44 19.03 -12.08
N ASP A 254 -8.98 17.77 -12.07
CA ASP A 254 -9.52 16.66 -12.86
C ASP A 254 -10.36 15.66 -12.04
N THR A 255 -10.59 15.92 -10.74
CA THR A 255 -11.31 15.01 -9.81
C THR A 255 -12.79 14.92 -10.21
N LYS A 256 -13.29 13.67 -10.32
CA LYS A 256 -14.69 13.35 -10.64
C LYS A 256 -15.41 12.57 -9.55
N ASP A 257 -14.67 11.86 -8.73
CA ASP A 257 -15.09 10.99 -7.62
C ASP A 257 -14.96 11.74 -6.28
N ILE A 258 -15.84 12.72 -6.08
CA ILE A 258 -15.77 13.65 -4.95
C ILE A 258 -16.40 12.99 -3.73
N ASP A 259 -15.55 12.61 -2.75
CA ASP A 259 -15.96 11.95 -1.51
C ASP A 259 -16.46 12.92 -0.43
N ASP A 260 -15.85 14.11 -0.33
CA ASP A 260 -16.03 15.00 0.82
C ASP A 260 -16.42 16.42 0.43
N ALA A 261 -17.30 16.99 1.26
CA ALA A 261 -17.68 18.40 1.24
C ALA A 261 -17.59 18.97 2.66
N ILE A 262 -17.34 20.26 2.75
CA ILE A 262 -17.07 20.93 4.01
C ILE A 262 -17.93 22.18 4.21
N SER A 263 -18.21 22.48 5.48
CA SER A 263 -18.80 23.74 5.92
C SER A 263 -18.15 24.22 7.21
N VAL A 264 -18.10 25.53 7.41
CA VAL A 264 -17.63 26.13 8.65
C VAL A 264 -18.49 27.31 9.05
N GLU A 265 -18.72 27.43 10.35
CA GLU A 265 -19.36 28.59 10.96
C GLU A 265 -18.55 29.01 12.20
N HIS A 266 -18.24 30.29 12.35
CA HIS A 266 -17.61 30.84 13.55
C HIS A 266 -18.68 31.28 14.53
N THR A 267 -18.81 30.56 15.67
CA THR A 267 -19.85 30.80 16.70
C THR A 267 -19.22 31.38 17.97
N GLY A 268 -19.01 32.68 17.97
CA GLY A 268 -18.45 33.39 19.12
C GLY A 268 -16.98 33.06 19.39
N LYS A 269 -16.71 32.10 20.31
CA LYS A 269 -15.33 31.65 20.64
C LYS A 269 -14.96 30.31 20.00
N ASN A 270 -15.93 29.64 19.39
CA ASN A 270 -15.77 28.30 18.87
C ASN A 270 -16.05 28.28 17.36
N TYR A 271 -15.64 27.21 16.73
CA TYR A 271 -15.93 26.93 15.32
C TYR A 271 -16.87 25.71 15.23
N LYS A 272 -17.85 25.75 14.34
CA LYS A 272 -18.66 24.61 13.97
C LYS A 272 -18.19 24.12 12.61
N LEU A 273 -17.48 22.99 12.59
CA LEU A 273 -16.97 22.35 11.38
C LEU A 273 -17.89 21.22 10.97
N GLY A 274 -18.45 21.29 9.76
CA GLY A 274 -19.17 20.18 9.13
C GLY A 274 -18.28 19.47 8.10
N VAL A 275 -18.15 18.16 8.23
CA VAL A 275 -17.52 17.26 7.26
C VAL A 275 -18.63 16.32 6.76
N HIS A 276 -18.95 16.42 5.47
CA HIS A 276 -20.08 15.75 4.82
C HIS A 276 -19.54 14.78 3.79
N ILE A 277 -19.65 13.47 4.06
CA ILE A 277 -19.06 12.42 3.24
C ILE A 277 -20.12 11.70 2.42
N ALA A 278 -19.86 11.46 1.15
CA ALA A 278 -20.74 10.73 0.24
C ALA A 278 -21.24 9.42 0.85
N ASP A 279 -22.56 9.23 0.96
CA ASP A 279 -23.14 8.02 1.54
C ASP A 279 -23.23 6.87 0.53
N VAL A 280 -22.06 6.32 0.17
CA VAL A 280 -21.93 5.18 -0.74
C VAL A 280 -22.68 3.95 -0.19
N SER A 281 -22.75 3.82 1.16
CA SER A 281 -23.41 2.70 1.83
C SER A 281 -24.92 2.63 1.57
N ASN A 282 -25.52 3.72 1.06
CA ASN A 282 -26.91 3.72 0.63
C ASN A 282 -27.16 2.87 -0.63
N TYR A 283 -26.17 2.81 -1.50
CA TYR A 283 -26.25 2.13 -2.81
C TYR A 283 -25.50 0.79 -2.82
N VAL A 284 -24.37 0.68 -2.17
CA VAL A 284 -23.54 -0.52 -2.10
C VAL A 284 -23.86 -1.28 -0.81
N LYS A 285 -24.82 -2.21 -0.90
CA LYS A 285 -25.39 -2.92 0.26
C LYS A 285 -24.82 -4.33 0.40
N VAL A 286 -24.61 -4.78 1.64
CA VAL A 286 -24.18 -6.15 1.95
C VAL A 286 -25.04 -7.19 1.25
N GLY A 287 -24.42 -8.21 0.66
CA GLY A 287 -25.11 -9.28 -0.05
C GLY A 287 -25.45 -8.97 -1.50
N THR A 288 -24.99 -7.84 -2.04
CA THR A 288 -25.12 -7.48 -3.45
C THR A 288 -23.81 -7.77 -4.21
N ASN A 289 -23.90 -7.95 -5.55
CA ASN A 289 -22.71 -8.13 -6.37
C ASN A 289 -21.80 -6.90 -6.36
N LEU A 290 -22.38 -5.70 -6.23
CA LEU A 290 -21.64 -4.45 -6.07
C LEU A 290 -20.79 -4.45 -4.79
N TYR A 291 -21.37 -4.91 -3.66
CA TYR A 291 -20.65 -4.99 -2.40
C TYR A 291 -19.50 -6.00 -2.45
N GLU A 292 -19.76 -7.21 -2.99
CA GLU A 292 -18.73 -8.24 -3.13
C GLU A 292 -17.61 -7.80 -4.08
N SER A 293 -17.95 -7.09 -5.16
CA SER A 293 -16.95 -6.51 -6.07
C SER A 293 -16.14 -5.41 -5.41
N ALA A 294 -16.77 -4.52 -4.63
CA ALA A 294 -16.08 -3.47 -3.88
C ALA A 294 -15.15 -4.08 -2.82
N PHE A 295 -15.58 -5.14 -2.12
CA PHE A 295 -14.75 -5.90 -1.19
C PHE A 295 -13.55 -6.54 -1.90
N SER A 296 -13.77 -7.28 -2.99
CA SER A 296 -12.70 -7.92 -3.76
C SER A 296 -11.62 -6.93 -4.20
N ARG A 297 -12.02 -5.74 -4.65
CA ARG A 297 -11.10 -4.67 -5.07
C ARG A 297 -10.41 -3.97 -3.90
N GLY A 298 -11.09 -3.83 -2.76
CA GLY A 298 -10.62 -3.23 -1.52
C GLY A 298 -10.32 -1.73 -1.59
N THR A 299 -9.77 -1.25 -2.71
CA THR A 299 -9.46 0.16 -2.95
C THR A 299 -9.47 0.50 -4.44
N SER A 300 -9.66 1.77 -4.78
CA SER A 300 -9.34 2.28 -6.13
C SER A 300 -7.83 2.37 -6.30
N SER A 301 -7.34 2.12 -7.51
CA SER A 301 -5.92 2.20 -7.86
C SER A 301 -5.70 3.37 -8.84
N TYR A 302 -4.76 4.26 -8.50
CA TYR A 302 -4.42 5.45 -9.27
C TYR A 302 -3.08 5.23 -9.96
N LEU A 303 -3.12 4.84 -11.23
CA LEU A 303 -1.97 4.42 -12.02
C LEU A 303 -1.62 5.50 -13.06
N ALA A 304 -0.78 6.45 -12.69
CA ALA A 304 -0.49 7.67 -13.44
C ALA A 304 -1.79 8.44 -13.77
N ASP A 305 -2.20 8.49 -15.06
CA ASP A 305 -3.45 9.14 -15.49
C ASP A 305 -4.67 8.19 -15.54
N THR A 306 -4.47 6.91 -15.21
CA THR A 306 -5.51 5.88 -15.28
C THR A 306 -6.02 5.54 -13.88
N VAL A 307 -7.34 5.68 -13.68
CA VAL A 307 -8.01 5.29 -12.44
C VAL A 307 -8.74 3.97 -12.65
N ILE A 308 -8.40 2.95 -11.86
CA ILE A 308 -9.15 1.70 -11.77
C ILE A 308 -10.01 1.79 -10.51
N PRO A 309 -11.32 2.05 -10.62
CA PRO A 309 -12.15 2.40 -9.49
C PRO A 309 -12.59 1.17 -8.68
N MET A 310 -12.76 1.35 -7.36
CA MET A 310 -13.32 0.34 -6.47
C MET A 310 -14.78 0.04 -6.78
N ILE A 311 -15.56 1.07 -7.11
CA ILE A 311 -16.96 0.98 -7.51
C ILE A 311 -17.16 1.56 -8.91
N PRO A 312 -18.15 1.09 -9.69
CA PRO A 312 -18.35 1.56 -11.08
C PRO A 312 -18.52 3.08 -11.19
N HIS A 313 -18.05 3.65 -12.30
CA HIS A 313 -18.09 5.11 -12.55
C HIS A 313 -19.50 5.71 -12.50
N GLN A 314 -20.56 4.95 -12.78
CA GLN A 314 -21.95 5.39 -12.58
C GLN A 314 -22.21 5.78 -11.13
N LEU A 315 -21.58 5.09 -10.17
CA LEU A 315 -21.64 5.43 -8.75
C LEU A 315 -20.55 6.44 -8.38
N SER A 316 -19.27 6.14 -8.66
CA SER A 316 -18.15 6.93 -8.17
C SER A 316 -18.12 8.35 -8.72
N ASN A 317 -18.49 8.57 -9.98
CA ASN A 317 -18.51 9.89 -10.62
C ASN A 317 -19.94 10.46 -10.72
N GLY A 318 -20.97 9.61 -10.52
CA GLY A 318 -22.37 9.92 -10.68
C GLY A 318 -23.08 10.21 -9.36
N ILE A 319 -23.98 9.28 -8.96
CA ILE A 319 -24.90 9.51 -7.83
C ILE A 319 -24.22 9.65 -6.48
N CYS A 320 -23.06 9.00 -6.26
CA CYS A 320 -22.29 9.12 -5.01
C CYS A 320 -21.43 10.38 -4.99
N SER A 321 -20.88 10.81 -6.13
CA SER A 321 -20.00 11.99 -6.18
C SER A 321 -20.74 13.26 -5.76
N LEU A 322 -20.14 14.05 -4.87
CA LEU A 322 -20.70 15.30 -4.34
C LEU A 322 -20.63 16.45 -5.35
N ASN A 323 -21.09 16.18 -6.57
CA ASN A 323 -21.15 17.13 -7.67
C ASN A 323 -21.89 18.43 -7.27
N PRO A 324 -21.49 19.60 -7.77
CA PRO A 324 -22.11 20.87 -7.42
C PRO A 324 -23.53 21.00 -7.97
N GLU A 325 -24.36 21.76 -7.25
CA GLU A 325 -25.73 22.16 -7.62
C GLU A 325 -26.75 21.00 -7.76
N VAL A 326 -26.39 19.79 -7.30
CA VAL A 326 -27.31 18.63 -7.26
C VAL A 326 -27.42 18.09 -5.83
N VAL A 327 -28.58 17.50 -5.50
CA VAL A 327 -28.77 16.86 -4.19
C VAL A 327 -27.99 15.56 -4.14
N ARG A 328 -27.22 15.36 -3.04
CA ARG A 328 -26.46 14.15 -2.78
C ARG A 328 -26.63 13.69 -1.34
N LEU A 329 -26.68 12.37 -1.16
CA LEU A 329 -26.77 11.75 0.16
C LEU A 329 -25.39 11.75 0.83
N THR A 330 -25.39 12.10 2.12
CA THR A 330 -24.17 12.16 2.92
C THR A 330 -24.37 11.53 4.30
N ILE A 331 -23.26 11.15 4.93
CA ILE A 331 -23.14 10.99 6.37
C ILE A 331 -22.29 12.17 6.85
N SER A 332 -22.88 12.96 7.73
CA SER A 332 -22.25 14.19 8.24
C SER A 332 -21.69 13.97 9.62
N CYS A 333 -20.46 14.45 9.83
CA CYS A 333 -19.84 14.65 11.15
C CYS A 333 -19.71 16.15 11.38
N VAL A 334 -20.51 16.69 12.29
CA VAL A 334 -20.53 18.11 12.61
C VAL A 334 -19.91 18.30 14.00
N MET A 335 -18.81 19.02 14.06
CA MET A 335 -17.99 19.18 15.27
C MET A 335 -17.98 20.61 15.76
N THR A 336 -18.13 20.81 17.06
CA THR A 336 -17.86 22.09 17.73
C THR A 336 -16.43 22.08 18.27
N ILE A 337 -15.58 22.98 17.79
CA ILE A 337 -14.15 23.02 18.08
C ILE A 337 -13.84 24.33 18.82
N ASP A 338 -13.13 24.24 19.96
CA ASP A 338 -12.72 25.40 20.72
C ASP A 338 -11.49 26.11 20.11
N GLY A 339 -11.14 27.29 20.65
CA GLY A 339 -10.00 28.07 20.18
C GLY A 339 -8.63 27.40 20.40
N ASN A 340 -8.56 26.24 21.03
CA ASN A 340 -7.35 25.44 21.21
C ASN A 340 -7.31 24.23 20.25
N GLY A 341 -8.29 24.07 19.37
CA GLY A 341 -8.37 22.96 18.43
C GLY A 341 -9.00 21.68 19.01
N LYS A 342 -9.60 21.75 20.20
CA LYS A 342 -10.22 20.57 20.80
C LYS A 342 -11.69 20.46 20.38
N VAL A 343 -12.10 19.31 19.90
CA VAL A 343 -13.51 18.95 19.68
C VAL A 343 -14.18 18.82 21.05
N ILE A 344 -15.14 19.70 21.33
CA ILE A 344 -15.86 19.77 22.62
C ILE A 344 -17.26 19.19 22.54
N ASP A 345 -17.83 19.13 21.33
CA ASP A 345 -19.14 18.53 21.06
C ASP A 345 -19.20 18.09 19.59
N TYR A 346 -20.01 17.10 19.26
CA TYR A 346 -20.17 16.64 17.88
C TYR A 346 -21.44 15.81 17.68
N ASP A 347 -21.92 15.80 16.43
CA ASP A 347 -23.02 14.96 15.96
C ASP A 347 -22.61 14.18 14.72
N ILE A 348 -23.07 12.90 14.63
CA ILE A 348 -22.87 12.03 13.45
C ILE A 348 -24.25 11.55 13.01
N PHE A 349 -24.67 11.93 11.81
CA PHE A 349 -26.01 11.66 11.32
C PHE A 349 -26.10 11.53 9.80
N PRO A 350 -27.12 10.82 9.27
CA PRO A 350 -27.41 10.78 7.86
C PRO A 350 -28.03 12.10 7.41
N SER A 351 -27.55 12.62 6.28
CA SER A 351 -27.97 13.92 5.75
C SER A 351 -28.07 13.90 4.23
N TYR A 352 -28.52 14.98 3.65
CA TYR A 352 -28.35 15.27 2.24
C TYR A 352 -27.99 16.74 2.06
N ILE A 353 -27.12 16.98 1.09
CA ILE A 353 -26.55 18.30 0.81
C ILE A 353 -26.78 18.70 -0.64
N LYS A 354 -26.59 19.99 -0.91
CA LYS A 354 -26.42 20.53 -2.24
C LYS A 354 -25.16 21.38 -2.26
N SER A 355 -24.05 20.81 -2.77
CA SER A 355 -22.77 21.52 -2.86
C SER A 355 -22.91 22.76 -3.72
N ARG A 356 -22.47 23.91 -3.21
CA ARG A 356 -22.58 25.20 -3.91
C ARG A 356 -21.56 25.34 -5.04
N LYS A 357 -20.41 24.68 -4.91
CA LYS A 357 -19.33 24.75 -5.88
C LYS A 357 -18.37 23.61 -5.70
N GLN A 358 -17.87 23.09 -6.78
CA GLN A 358 -16.61 22.32 -6.79
C GLN A 358 -15.46 23.32 -6.96
N MET A 359 -14.64 23.46 -5.94
CA MET A 359 -13.45 24.31 -5.96
C MET A 359 -12.21 23.49 -6.27
N THR A 360 -11.17 24.17 -6.74
CA THR A 360 -9.89 23.52 -7.00
C THR A 360 -8.84 24.00 -6.02
N TYR A 361 -7.94 23.11 -5.57
CA TYR A 361 -6.82 23.47 -4.71
C TYR A 361 -6.04 24.66 -5.27
N LYS A 362 -5.78 24.67 -6.57
CA LYS A 362 -5.09 25.75 -7.27
C LYS A 362 -5.73 27.12 -7.04
N ASN A 363 -7.06 27.22 -7.11
CA ASN A 363 -7.76 28.49 -6.95
C ASN A 363 -7.91 28.85 -5.45
N VAL A 364 -8.11 27.86 -4.59
CA VAL A 364 -8.15 28.07 -3.14
C VAL A 364 -6.79 28.58 -2.64
N ASN A 365 -5.68 27.99 -3.09
CA ASN A 365 -4.33 28.45 -2.73
C ASN A 365 -4.07 29.90 -3.16
N LYS A 366 -4.56 30.35 -4.33
CA LYS A 366 -4.48 31.76 -4.72
C LYS A 366 -5.17 32.70 -3.72
N ILE A 367 -6.31 32.26 -3.16
CA ILE A 367 -7.03 33.07 -2.16
C ILE A 367 -6.26 33.10 -0.84
N LEU A 368 -5.80 31.95 -0.37
CA LEU A 368 -5.20 31.82 0.95
C LEU A 368 -3.75 32.30 1.00
N ASP A 369 -2.96 32.01 -0.03
CA ASP A 369 -1.52 32.30 -0.05
C ASP A 369 -1.21 33.67 -0.72
N GLU A 370 -1.96 34.04 -1.78
CA GLU A 370 -1.68 35.22 -2.60
C GLU A 370 -2.69 36.37 -2.39
N ASN A 371 -3.79 36.15 -1.65
CA ASN A 371 -4.94 37.05 -1.52
C ASN A 371 -5.57 37.45 -2.86
N ILE A 372 -5.49 36.59 -3.88
CA ILE A 372 -6.12 36.77 -5.18
C ILE A 372 -7.41 35.99 -5.21
N ILE A 373 -8.55 36.64 -5.42
CA ILE A 373 -9.87 35.99 -5.52
C ILE A 373 -10.16 35.72 -7.00
N PRO A 374 -10.15 34.45 -7.46
CA PRO A 374 -10.55 34.10 -8.82
C PRO A 374 -12.03 34.37 -9.05
N GLU A 375 -12.41 34.57 -10.32
CA GLU A 375 -13.80 34.81 -10.75
C GLU A 375 -14.72 33.68 -10.25
N GLY A 376 -15.85 34.05 -9.63
CA GLY A 376 -16.84 33.12 -9.09
C GLY A 376 -16.45 32.50 -7.75
N TYR A 377 -15.41 33.00 -7.06
CA TYR A 377 -15.04 32.62 -5.70
C TYR A 377 -15.36 33.72 -4.67
N GLU A 378 -15.84 34.86 -5.11
CA GLU A 378 -16.13 36.01 -4.26
C GLU A 378 -17.07 35.69 -3.09
N PRO A 379 -18.16 34.90 -3.26
CA PRO A 379 -19.08 34.57 -2.17
C PRO A 379 -18.47 33.67 -1.07
N PHE A 380 -17.36 33.03 -1.39
CA PHE A 380 -16.73 32.00 -0.53
C PHE A 380 -15.46 32.47 0.15
N ALA A 381 -14.90 33.61 -0.25
CA ALA A 381 -13.58 34.06 0.18
C ALA A 381 -13.46 34.21 1.72
N ASP A 382 -14.47 34.77 2.36
CA ASP A 382 -14.46 34.92 3.83
C ASP A 382 -14.61 33.59 4.56
N THR A 383 -15.44 32.69 4.02
CA THR A 383 -15.57 31.32 4.56
C THR A 383 -14.27 30.56 4.44
N LEU A 384 -13.56 30.65 3.31
CA LEU A 384 -12.25 30.01 3.11
C LEU A 384 -11.20 30.55 4.10
N LYS A 385 -11.20 31.85 4.40
CA LYS A 385 -10.31 32.44 5.43
C LYS A 385 -10.62 31.90 6.82
N THR A 386 -11.91 31.80 7.17
CA THR A 386 -12.33 31.21 8.45
C THR A 386 -11.92 29.74 8.56
N MET A 387 -12.03 28.99 7.44
CA MET A 387 -11.55 27.61 7.36
C MET A 387 -10.03 27.51 7.56
N HIS A 388 -9.28 28.42 6.96
CA HIS A 388 -7.82 28.48 7.13
C HIS A 388 -7.43 28.76 8.58
N GLU A 389 -8.08 29.73 9.24
CA GLU A 389 -7.87 30.01 10.67
C GLU A 389 -8.12 28.76 11.53
N LEU A 390 -9.22 28.03 11.27
CA LEU A 390 -9.53 26.79 11.99
C LEU A 390 -8.50 25.69 11.69
N ALA A 391 -8.08 25.51 10.44
CA ALA A 391 -7.07 24.53 10.05
C ALA A 391 -5.74 24.80 10.77
N ASP A 392 -5.33 26.06 10.89
CA ASP A 392 -4.14 26.45 11.64
C ASP A 392 -4.23 26.10 13.13
N ILE A 393 -5.42 26.26 13.73
CA ILE A 393 -5.68 25.91 15.13
C ILE A 393 -5.57 24.38 15.30
N LEU A 394 -6.22 23.60 14.44
CA LEU A 394 -6.16 22.12 14.44
C LEU A 394 -4.72 21.62 14.21
N ARG A 395 -4.01 22.23 13.29
CA ARG A 395 -2.61 21.88 13.00
C ARG A 395 -1.70 22.15 14.18
N LYS A 396 -1.84 23.28 14.87
CA LYS A 396 -1.08 23.61 16.08
C LYS A 396 -1.35 22.58 17.19
N GLU A 397 -2.61 22.17 17.36
CA GLU A 397 -2.98 21.14 18.34
C GLU A 397 -2.34 19.78 17.96
N LYS A 398 -2.48 19.35 16.69
CA LYS A 398 -1.89 18.13 16.13
C LYS A 398 -0.37 18.08 16.32
N ILE A 399 0.33 19.17 15.99
CA ILE A 399 1.78 19.30 16.19
C ILE A 399 2.14 19.23 17.69
N SER A 400 1.36 19.83 18.57
CA SER A 400 1.61 19.81 20.02
C SER A 400 1.51 18.40 20.62
N ARG A 401 0.68 17.52 20.04
CA ARG A 401 0.57 16.10 20.41
C ARG A 401 1.75 15.25 19.92
N GLY A 402 2.52 15.73 18.94
CA GLY A 402 3.67 15.04 18.36
C GLY A 402 3.43 14.51 16.96
N TYR A 403 2.48 15.04 16.19
CA TYR A 403 2.32 14.74 14.77
C TYR A 403 3.65 14.84 14.03
N ILE A 404 3.98 13.84 13.23
CA ILE A 404 5.26 13.77 12.52
C ILE A 404 5.02 14.13 11.05
N ASP A 405 5.49 15.30 10.65
CA ASP A 405 5.50 15.76 9.26
C ASP A 405 6.88 15.52 8.65
N PHE A 406 6.99 14.53 7.79
CA PHE A 406 8.24 14.14 7.14
C PHE A 406 8.64 15.09 6.00
N GLY A 407 7.73 15.89 5.47
CA GLY A 407 8.00 16.87 4.40
C GLY A 407 8.52 16.21 3.12
N ILE A 408 8.01 15.05 2.77
CA ILE A 408 8.42 14.32 1.56
C ILE A 408 7.57 14.78 0.39
N ASP A 409 8.22 15.17 -0.70
CA ASP A 409 7.58 15.54 -1.96
C ASP A 409 7.03 14.30 -2.67
N GLU A 410 5.96 14.46 -3.45
CA GLU A 410 5.40 13.44 -4.33
C GLU A 410 5.68 13.78 -5.79
N ASP A 411 5.79 12.75 -6.62
CA ASP A 411 5.99 12.89 -8.06
C ASP A 411 4.67 12.99 -8.80
N LYS A 412 4.62 13.82 -9.83
CA LYS A 412 3.55 13.83 -10.82
C LYS A 412 4.14 13.66 -12.21
N ILE A 413 3.78 12.57 -12.88
CA ILE A 413 4.12 12.32 -14.28
C ILE A 413 3.18 13.13 -15.18
N ILE A 414 3.73 13.90 -16.09
CA ILE A 414 2.97 14.56 -17.16
C ILE A 414 3.09 13.70 -18.41
N GLN A 415 1.94 13.35 -18.99
CA GLN A 415 1.87 12.48 -20.16
C GLN A 415 1.32 13.23 -21.38
N ASP A 416 1.69 12.77 -22.57
CA ASP A 416 1.07 13.20 -23.82
C ASP A 416 -0.25 12.44 -24.08
N LYS A 417 -0.92 12.75 -25.20
CA LYS A 417 -2.20 12.13 -25.60
C LYS A 417 -2.12 10.62 -25.84
N ASN A 418 -0.93 10.06 -25.98
CA ASN A 418 -0.67 8.64 -26.20
C ASN A 418 -0.24 7.94 -24.90
N GLY A 419 -0.23 8.66 -23.76
CA GLY A 419 0.22 8.13 -22.48
C GLY A 419 1.74 8.05 -22.31
N LYS A 420 2.55 8.68 -23.22
CA LYS A 420 4.00 8.76 -23.07
C LYS A 420 4.38 9.82 -22.05
N ALA A 421 5.28 9.51 -21.12
CA ALA A 421 5.83 10.47 -20.17
C ALA A 421 6.65 11.55 -20.90
N ILE A 422 6.30 12.82 -20.70
CA ILE A 422 6.95 13.98 -21.33
C ILE A 422 7.60 14.94 -20.33
N ASP A 423 7.19 14.86 -19.05
CA ASP A 423 7.78 15.64 -17.98
C ASP A 423 7.50 14.99 -16.62
N ILE A 424 8.34 15.27 -15.62
CA ILE A 424 8.19 14.83 -14.26
C ILE A 424 8.32 16.04 -13.36
N VAL A 425 7.27 16.34 -12.60
CA VAL A 425 7.20 17.53 -11.74
C VAL A 425 6.91 17.16 -10.30
N LYS A 426 7.51 17.90 -9.37
CA LYS A 426 7.21 17.77 -7.94
C LYS A 426 5.82 18.32 -7.65
N ARG A 427 5.02 17.53 -6.94
CA ARG A 427 3.73 17.96 -6.41
C ARG A 427 3.93 18.56 -5.03
N VAL A 428 3.85 19.89 -4.95
CA VAL A 428 3.93 20.60 -3.67
C VAL A 428 2.53 20.73 -3.08
N GLN A 429 2.34 20.27 -1.84
CA GLN A 429 1.09 20.46 -1.10
C GLN A 429 0.97 21.91 -0.65
N GLY A 430 -0.06 22.61 -1.15
CA GLY A 430 -0.39 23.98 -0.76
C GLY A 430 -1.22 24.07 0.52
N THR A 431 -1.64 25.28 0.87
CA THR A 431 -2.45 25.56 2.05
C THR A 431 -3.82 24.91 2.00
N GLY A 432 -4.44 24.86 0.80
CA GLY A 432 -5.77 24.22 0.61
C GLY A 432 -5.75 22.72 0.84
N GLU A 433 -4.74 22.01 0.33
CA GLU A 433 -4.58 20.57 0.54
C GLU A 433 -4.40 20.26 2.02
N LYS A 434 -3.56 21.02 2.70
CA LYS A 434 -3.31 20.88 4.13
C LYS A 434 -4.54 21.18 4.98
N LEU A 435 -5.37 22.15 4.58
CA LEU A 435 -6.63 22.49 5.24
C LEU A 435 -7.60 21.31 5.20
N ILE A 436 -7.80 20.72 4.02
CA ILE A 436 -8.67 19.54 3.85
C ILE A 436 -8.15 18.36 4.67
N GLU A 437 -6.83 18.09 4.63
CA GLU A 437 -6.21 17.05 5.44
C GLU A 437 -6.56 17.20 6.93
N ASP A 438 -6.38 18.38 7.51
CA ASP A 438 -6.64 18.62 8.93
C ASP A 438 -8.12 18.43 9.29
N PHE A 439 -9.05 18.82 8.41
CA PHE A 439 -10.48 18.61 8.61
C PHE A 439 -10.86 17.13 8.51
N MET A 440 -10.29 16.40 7.54
CA MET A 440 -10.52 14.96 7.40
C MET A 440 -9.96 14.18 8.59
N ILE A 441 -8.78 14.54 9.08
CA ILE A 441 -8.20 13.93 10.28
C ILE A 441 -9.10 14.16 11.49
N ALA A 442 -9.61 15.38 11.70
CA ALA A 442 -10.51 15.69 12.81
C ALA A 442 -11.80 14.86 12.77
N ALA A 443 -12.40 14.70 11.59
CA ALA A 443 -13.58 13.85 11.40
C ALA A 443 -13.30 12.37 11.65
N ASN A 444 -12.19 11.85 11.09
CA ASN A 444 -11.75 10.47 11.29
C ASN A 444 -11.49 10.14 12.77
N GLU A 445 -10.81 11.03 13.51
CA GLU A 445 -10.58 10.90 14.95
C GLU A 445 -11.88 10.94 15.75
N THR A 446 -12.80 11.82 15.38
CA THR A 446 -14.10 11.97 16.06
C THR A 446 -14.96 10.72 15.91
N VAL A 447 -15.10 10.21 14.68
CA VAL A 447 -15.83 8.97 14.38
C VAL A 447 -15.22 7.77 15.11
N ALA A 448 -13.90 7.62 15.03
CA ALA A 448 -13.19 6.53 15.72
C ALA A 448 -13.38 6.59 17.23
N THR A 449 -13.30 7.79 17.82
CA THR A 449 -13.47 8.01 19.27
C THR A 449 -14.90 7.71 19.70
N HIS A 450 -15.90 8.10 18.90
CA HIS A 450 -17.30 7.83 19.19
C HIS A 450 -17.57 6.33 19.36
N ILE A 451 -17.19 5.52 18.36
CA ILE A 451 -17.43 4.08 18.39
C ILE A 451 -16.54 3.37 19.41
N SER A 452 -15.30 3.81 19.59
CA SER A 452 -14.41 3.29 20.64
C SER A 452 -15.01 3.45 22.04
N ASN A 453 -15.67 4.59 22.31
CA ASN A 453 -16.35 4.83 23.59
C ASN A 453 -17.61 3.97 23.79
N MET A 454 -18.20 3.46 22.71
CA MET A 454 -19.33 2.52 22.76
C MET A 454 -18.89 1.07 22.99
N ASP A 455 -17.59 0.78 22.89
CA ASP A 455 -17.02 -0.58 23.01
C ASP A 455 -17.65 -1.59 22.02
N LEU A 456 -17.90 -1.12 20.78
CA LEU A 456 -18.47 -1.94 19.70
C LEU A 456 -17.38 -2.39 18.72
N PRO A 457 -17.54 -3.56 18.06
CA PRO A 457 -16.66 -4.01 17.01
C PRO A 457 -16.52 -2.96 15.90
N PHE A 458 -15.27 -2.59 15.60
CA PHE A 458 -14.97 -1.53 14.65
C PHE A 458 -13.69 -1.81 13.87
N ILE A 459 -13.47 -1.07 12.79
CA ILE A 459 -12.24 -1.09 12.01
C ILE A 459 -11.46 0.20 12.22
N TYR A 460 -10.22 0.08 12.67
CA TYR A 460 -9.32 1.19 12.94
C TYR A 460 -8.20 1.24 11.90
N ARG A 461 -7.67 2.42 11.66
CA ARG A 461 -6.39 2.61 10.98
C ARG A 461 -5.32 2.77 12.05
N VAL A 462 -4.47 1.77 12.21
CA VAL A 462 -3.49 1.71 13.27
C VAL A 462 -2.07 1.85 12.73
N HIS A 463 -1.21 2.49 13.52
CA HIS A 463 0.20 2.63 13.22
C HIS A 463 0.99 2.36 14.51
N ASP A 464 1.68 1.24 14.53
CA ASP A 464 2.42 0.77 15.70
C ASP A 464 3.72 1.57 15.92
N LEU A 465 4.35 1.38 17.05
CA LEU A 465 5.64 1.96 17.39
C LEU A 465 6.71 1.55 16.36
N PRO A 466 7.65 2.46 16.04
CA PRO A 466 8.76 2.13 15.16
C PRO A 466 9.63 1.01 15.77
N ASN A 467 10.37 0.31 14.90
CA ASN A 467 11.31 -0.70 15.36
C ASN A 467 12.48 -0.03 16.10
N ALA A 468 12.65 -0.40 17.40
CA ALA A 468 13.68 0.19 18.24
C ALA A 468 15.11 -0.01 17.68
N GLU A 469 15.39 -1.18 17.11
CA GLU A 469 16.68 -1.51 16.50
C GLU A 469 16.97 -0.60 15.29
N LYS A 470 16.00 -0.43 14.39
CA LYS A 470 16.14 0.50 13.26
C LYS A 470 16.33 1.97 13.68
N ILE A 471 15.70 2.38 14.78
CA ILE A 471 15.92 3.72 15.35
C ILE A 471 17.33 3.85 15.92
N GLU A 472 17.85 2.81 16.55
CA GLU A 472 19.23 2.79 17.03
C GLU A 472 20.23 2.86 15.87
N ASP A 473 20.02 2.07 14.79
CA ASP A 473 20.84 2.11 13.57
C ASP A 473 20.82 3.49 12.95
N PHE A 474 19.63 4.09 12.79
CA PHE A 474 19.48 5.46 12.31
C PHE A 474 20.28 6.46 13.17
N THR A 475 20.15 6.34 14.51
CA THR A 475 20.84 7.22 15.44
C THR A 475 22.37 7.08 15.35
N ASN A 476 22.85 5.85 15.20
CA ASN A 476 24.28 5.56 15.05
C ASN A 476 24.83 6.14 13.73
N LEU A 477 24.08 6.02 12.65
CA LEU A 477 24.45 6.61 11.36
C LEU A 477 24.57 8.13 11.44
N ILE A 478 23.58 8.81 12.04
CA ILE A 478 23.59 10.28 12.23
C ILE A 478 24.84 10.72 13.00
N LYS A 479 25.18 10.02 14.09
CA LYS A 479 26.40 10.30 14.88
C LYS A 479 27.65 10.14 14.03
N GLN A 480 27.72 9.13 13.17
CA GLN A 480 28.85 8.92 12.24
C GLN A 480 28.94 9.97 11.14
N MET A 481 27.79 10.57 10.75
CA MET A 481 27.75 11.75 9.87
C MET A 481 28.25 13.03 10.57
N GLY A 482 28.53 12.97 11.88
CA GLY A 482 29.05 14.10 12.67
C GLY A 482 27.97 14.93 13.37
N TYR A 483 26.72 14.52 13.31
CA TYR A 483 25.63 15.19 14.02
C TYR A 483 25.53 14.72 15.46
N GLN A 484 25.17 15.64 16.36
CA GLN A 484 24.85 15.32 17.75
C GLN A 484 23.34 15.15 17.86
N VAL A 485 22.92 14.02 18.43
CA VAL A 485 21.51 13.77 18.75
C VAL A 485 21.27 14.18 20.19
N HIS A 486 20.44 15.18 20.41
CA HIS A 486 20.08 15.70 21.74
C HIS A 486 18.80 15.06 22.28
N THR A 487 17.95 14.53 21.41
CA THR A 487 16.70 13.87 21.79
C THR A 487 16.98 12.58 22.56
N ASN A 488 16.33 12.43 23.73
CA ASN A 488 16.42 11.21 24.53
C ASN A 488 15.50 10.12 23.94
N LEU A 489 16.08 9.07 23.41
CA LEU A 489 15.39 7.95 22.75
C LEU A 489 15.14 6.73 23.69
N ASN A 490 15.38 6.86 24.99
CA ASN A 490 15.05 5.80 25.96
C ASN A 490 13.56 5.44 25.99
N LYS A 491 12.71 6.39 25.56
CA LYS A 491 11.28 6.18 25.37
C LYS A 491 10.87 6.74 24.03
N ILE A 492 10.56 5.85 23.08
CA ILE A 492 10.08 6.21 21.75
C ILE A 492 8.61 6.61 21.86
N THR A 493 8.34 7.89 21.59
CA THR A 493 6.99 8.47 21.52
C THR A 493 6.87 9.35 20.29
N PRO A 494 5.67 9.67 19.79
CA PRO A 494 5.51 10.60 18.68
C PRO A 494 6.25 11.91 18.88
N VAL A 495 6.16 12.49 20.09
CA VAL A 495 6.86 13.75 20.46
C VAL A 495 8.38 13.61 20.39
N THR A 496 8.95 12.46 20.83
CA THR A 496 10.40 12.26 20.75
C THR A 496 10.87 12.10 19.30
N MET A 497 10.09 11.43 18.46
CA MET A 497 10.42 11.28 17.05
C MET A 497 10.27 12.62 16.29
N GLN A 498 9.23 13.39 16.57
CA GLN A 498 9.06 14.73 16.03
C GLN A 498 10.25 15.64 16.39
N LYS A 499 10.70 15.62 17.65
CA LYS A 499 11.88 16.38 18.10
C LYS A 499 13.13 15.93 17.36
N LEU A 500 13.34 14.62 17.23
CA LEU A 500 14.48 14.07 16.50
C LEU A 500 14.50 14.58 15.06
N LEU A 501 13.36 14.49 14.35
CA LEU A 501 13.25 14.99 12.99
C LEU A 501 13.54 16.50 12.89
N ASN A 502 13.03 17.29 13.85
CA ASN A 502 13.23 18.74 13.87
C ASN A 502 14.69 19.15 14.14
N GLU A 503 15.51 18.30 14.79
CA GLU A 503 16.96 18.57 14.95
C GLU A 503 17.71 18.67 13.60
N PHE A 504 17.13 18.10 12.55
CA PHE A 504 17.73 18.06 11.22
C PHE A 504 17.00 18.91 10.17
N ARG A 505 15.89 19.57 10.52
CA ARG A 505 15.03 20.30 9.56
C ARG A 505 15.76 21.37 8.75
N ASP A 506 16.78 22.02 9.34
CA ASP A 506 17.57 23.07 8.70
C ASP A 506 18.85 22.54 8.01
N LYS A 507 18.98 21.25 7.84
CA LYS A 507 20.16 20.63 7.22
C LYS A 507 19.89 20.30 5.76
N ASP A 508 20.92 20.39 4.93
CA ASP A 508 20.86 20.04 3.49
C ASP A 508 20.42 18.59 3.28
N GLU A 509 20.75 17.70 4.24
CA GLU A 509 20.45 16.27 4.20
C GLU A 509 19.05 15.94 4.78
N PHE A 510 18.23 16.94 5.11
CA PHE A 510 16.93 16.76 5.78
C PHE A 510 16.03 15.77 5.06
N VAL A 511 15.91 15.88 3.73
CA VAL A 511 15.04 15.01 2.92
C VAL A 511 15.45 13.53 3.09
N ILE A 512 16.74 13.25 2.99
CA ILE A 512 17.27 11.89 3.10
C ILE A 512 17.11 11.35 4.51
N LEU A 513 17.43 12.17 5.53
CA LEU A 513 17.27 11.77 6.93
C LEU A 513 15.81 11.54 7.28
N SER A 514 14.89 12.33 6.70
CA SER A 514 13.45 12.12 6.83
C SER A 514 12.99 10.79 6.22
N ASP A 515 13.44 10.47 5.00
CA ASP A 515 13.12 9.21 4.33
C ASP A 515 13.68 8.00 5.11
N MET A 516 14.93 8.07 5.57
CA MET A 516 15.52 7.02 6.40
C MET A 516 14.76 6.80 7.71
N LEU A 517 14.33 7.89 8.36
CA LEU A 517 13.52 7.82 9.56
C LEU A 517 12.14 7.22 9.26
N LEU A 518 11.52 7.61 8.14
CA LEU A 518 10.26 7.01 7.67
C LEU A 518 10.41 5.50 7.43
N ARG A 519 11.49 5.04 6.82
CA ARG A 519 11.78 3.61 6.60
C ARG A 519 11.99 2.82 7.90
N SER A 520 12.30 3.49 8.99
CA SER A 520 12.37 2.88 10.33
C SER A 520 10.99 2.66 10.97
N MET A 521 9.97 3.37 10.46
CA MET A 521 8.58 3.22 10.92
C MET A 521 7.97 1.90 10.42
N LYS A 522 6.99 1.39 11.14
CA LYS A 522 6.13 0.33 10.64
C LYS A 522 5.13 0.92 9.64
N LYS A 523 4.59 0.09 8.75
CA LYS A 523 3.47 0.51 7.90
C LYS A 523 2.19 0.63 8.73
N ALA A 524 1.36 1.62 8.46
CA ALA A 524 0.01 1.68 9.00
C ALA A 524 -0.84 0.57 8.34
N ILE A 525 -1.73 -0.06 9.10
CA ILE A 525 -2.61 -1.15 8.65
C ILE A 525 -4.03 -0.93 9.15
N TYR A 526 -4.99 -1.65 8.59
CA TYR A 526 -6.32 -1.76 9.17
C TYR A 526 -6.34 -2.89 10.20
N SER A 527 -7.07 -2.68 11.30
CA SER A 527 -7.14 -3.64 12.40
C SER A 527 -8.45 -3.46 13.19
N THR A 528 -8.95 -4.54 13.73
CA THR A 528 -10.04 -4.51 14.74
C THR A 528 -9.51 -4.18 16.14
N ASN A 529 -8.21 -4.34 16.36
CA ASN A 529 -7.56 -4.00 17.62
C ASN A 529 -7.00 -2.57 17.56
N ASN A 530 -7.54 -1.68 18.39
CA ASN A 530 -7.11 -0.29 18.44
C ASN A 530 -5.82 -0.14 19.27
N ILE A 531 -4.70 0.07 18.61
CA ILE A 531 -3.41 0.39 19.26
C ILE A 531 -3.01 1.86 19.07
N GLY A 532 -3.91 2.70 18.48
CA GLY A 532 -3.64 4.07 18.11
C GLY A 532 -2.84 4.21 16.81
N HIS A 533 -2.57 5.46 16.44
CA HIS A 533 -1.82 5.79 15.22
C HIS A 533 -0.59 6.64 15.56
N PHE A 534 0.58 6.00 15.60
CA PHE A 534 1.83 6.63 16.05
C PHE A 534 2.19 7.89 15.25
N GLY A 535 2.19 7.83 13.92
CA GLY A 535 2.58 8.97 13.06
C GLY A 535 1.68 10.21 13.21
N LEU A 536 0.37 9.99 13.46
CA LEU A 536 -0.61 11.06 13.72
C LEU A 536 -0.66 11.47 15.19
N ALA A 537 0.04 10.78 16.09
CA ALA A 537 -0.08 10.93 17.53
C ALA A 537 -1.54 10.84 18.03
N SER A 538 -2.35 9.99 17.38
CA SER A 538 -3.78 9.81 17.65
C SER A 538 -4.04 8.55 18.45
N LYS A 539 -4.94 8.60 19.44
CA LYS A 539 -5.34 7.44 20.24
C LYS A 539 -6.37 6.57 19.53
N ASN A 540 -7.28 7.19 18.81
CA ASN A 540 -8.35 6.54 18.06
C ASN A 540 -8.37 7.12 16.65
N TYR A 541 -8.10 6.29 15.66
CA TYR A 541 -8.12 6.73 14.27
C TYR A 541 -8.73 5.68 13.38
N THR A 542 -9.55 6.11 12.45
CA THR A 542 -10.14 5.28 11.38
C THR A 542 -10.13 6.06 10.07
N HIS A 543 -10.44 5.39 9.01
CA HIS A 543 -10.77 6.04 7.74
C HIS A 543 -12.29 6.06 7.57
N PHE A 544 -12.86 7.26 7.42
CA PHE A 544 -14.28 7.51 7.25
C PHE A 544 -14.58 8.36 6.02
N THR A 545 -13.59 9.13 5.57
CA THR A 545 -13.77 10.28 4.66
C THR A 545 -13.67 9.96 3.17
N SER A 546 -13.45 8.69 2.76
CA SER A 546 -13.31 8.35 1.34
C SER A 546 -13.96 7.00 0.95
N PRO A 547 -15.28 6.82 1.13
CA PRO A 547 -15.96 5.54 0.87
C PRO A 547 -16.11 5.21 -0.63
N ILE A 548 -15.95 6.17 -1.54
CA ILE A 548 -15.98 5.93 -2.99
C ILE A 548 -14.76 5.09 -3.40
N ARG A 549 -13.61 5.33 -2.75
CA ARG A 549 -12.33 4.75 -3.18
C ARG A 549 -11.67 3.83 -2.15
N ARG A 550 -12.20 3.68 -0.94
CA ARG A 550 -11.65 2.77 0.10
C ARG A 550 -12.76 1.94 0.75
N PHE A 551 -12.61 0.63 0.73
CA PHE A 551 -13.57 -0.30 1.32
C PHE A 551 -13.68 -0.20 2.86
N PRO A 552 -12.60 0.06 3.63
CA PRO A 552 -12.73 0.32 5.07
C PRO A 552 -13.63 1.49 5.40
N ASP A 553 -13.59 2.59 4.64
CA ASP A 553 -14.46 3.76 4.82
C ASP A 553 -15.94 3.39 4.57
N LEU A 554 -16.20 2.66 3.48
CA LEU A 554 -17.52 2.11 3.19
C LEU A 554 -18.01 1.20 4.32
N THR A 555 -17.11 0.40 4.89
CA THR A 555 -17.40 -0.46 6.05
C THR A 555 -17.73 0.39 7.29
N VAL A 556 -16.97 1.45 7.55
CA VAL A 556 -17.24 2.40 8.64
C VAL A 556 -18.63 3.02 8.46
N HIS A 557 -18.99 3.47 7.26
CA HIS A 557 -20.33 4.01 6.96
C HIS A 557 -21.44 2.99 7.24
N ARG A 558 -21.23 1.73 6.84
CA ARG A 558 -22.17 0.63 7.16
C ARG A 558 -22.31 0.42 8.67
N LEU A 559 -21.21 0.45 9.42
CA LEU A 559 -21.23 0.28 10.87
C LEU A 559 -21.93 1.45 11.58
N LEU A 560 -21.67 2.70 11.16
CA LEU A 560 -22.39 3.87 11.67
C LEU A 560 -23.89 3.75 11.42
N ARG A 561 -24.29 3.31 10.23
CA ARG A 561 -25.71 3.06 9.92
C ARG A 561 -26.29 2.01 10.86
N THR A 562 -25.62 0.87 10.99
CA THR A 562 -26.09 -0.26 11.83
C THR A 562 -26.20 0.15 13.30
N TYR A 563 -25.17 0.77 13.86
CA TYR A 563 -25.10 1.04 15.30
C TYR A 563 -25.85 2.31 15.71
N LEU A 564 -25.70 3.42 14.95
CA LEU A 564 -26.23 4.72 15.34
C LEU A 564 -27.59 5.00 14.71
N PHE A 565 -27.80 4.71 13.42
CA PHE A 565 -28.98 5.15 12.72
C PHE A 565 -30.12 4.12 12.82
N GLU A 566 -29.79 2.82 12.81
CA GLU A 566 -30.74 1.71 12.97
C GLU A 566 -30.79 1.17 14.39
N ASN A 567 -29.89 1.61 15.26
CA ASN A 567 -29.77 1.17 16.67
C ASN A 567 -29.70 -0.36 16.83
N ARG A 568 -29.01 -1.06 15.91
CA ARG A 568 -28.83 -2.51 15.92
C ARG A 568 -27.54 -2.89 16.66
N ILE A 569 -27.67 -3.00 17.99
CA ILE A 569 -26.58 -3.34 18.92
C ILE A 569 -26.88 -4.65 19.69
N ASP A 570 -27.69 -5.54 19.10
CA ASP A 570 -27.93 -6.88 19.62
C ASP A 570 -26.69 -7.78 19.50
N MET A 571 -26.64 -8.84 20.34
CA MET A 571 -25.48 -9.74 20.40
C MET A 571 -25.21 -10.48 19.09
N GLU A 572 -26.22 -10.75 18.28
CA GLU A 572 -26.05 -11.40 16.98
C GLU A 572 -25.30 -10.47 16.01
N THR A 573 -25.75 -9.22 15.91
CA THR A 573 -25.10 -8.17 15.11
C THR A 573 -23.65 -7.91 15.57
N ILE A 574 -23.42 -7.82 16.88
CA ILE A 574 -22.07 -7.61 17.47
C ILE A 574 -21.17 -8.79 17.14
N ASN A 575 -21.61 -10.03 17.36
CA ASN A 575 -20.80 -11.22 17.10
C ASN A 575 -20.50 -11.41 15.61
N PHE A 576 -21.46 -11.10 14.73
CA PHE A 576 -21.23 -11.12 13.28
C PHE A 576 -20.16 -10.12 12.90
N ASN A 577 -20.28 -8.85 13.31
CA ASN A 577 -19.32 -7.82 12.96
C ASN A 577 -17.94 -8.09 13.56
N ALA A 578 -17.85 -8.61 14.80
CA ALA A 578 -16.57 -8.95 15.42
C ALA A 578 -15.74 -9.97 14.61
N LYS A 579 -16.41 -10.92 13.95
CA LYS A 579 -15.75 -11.91 13.08
C LYS A 579 -15.47 -11.33 11.70
N TYR A 580 -16.48 -10.74 11.08
CA TYR A 580 -16.41 -10.24 9.70
C TYR A 580 -15.34 -9.15 9.52
N LEU A 581 -15.17 -8.26 10.51
CA LEU A 581 -14.21 -7.16 10.43
C LEU A 581 -12.75 -7.60 10.46
N ILE A 582 -12.45 -8.81 10.93
CA ILE A 582 -11.08 -9.36 10.86
C ILE A 582 -10.69 -9.56 9.39
N ASP A 583 -11.54 -10.25 8.63
CA ASP A 583 -11.31 -10.50 7.20
C ASP A 583 -11.25 -9.18 6.41
N VAL A 584 -12.14 -8.23 6.74
CA VAL A 584 -12.12 -6.90 6.11
C VAL A 584 -10.82 -6.15 6.36
N ALA A 585 -10.30 -6.19 7.59
CA ALA A 585 -9.07 -5.48 7.96
C ALA A 585 -7.83 -6.06 7.25
N GLU A 586 -7.72 -7.39 7.23
CA GLU A 586 -6.63 -8.10 6.55
C GLU A 586 -6.67 -7.85 5.05
N HIS A 587 -7.81 -8.12 4.42
CA HIS A 587 -7.98 -7.95 2.97
C HIS A 587 -7.75 -6.51 2.51
N SER A 588 -8.30 -5.52 3.25
CA SER A 588 -8.11 -4.10 2.91
C SER A 588 -6.65 -3.66 3.03
N SER A 589 -5.90 -4.21 4.00
CA SER A 589 -4.47 -3.91 4.12
C SER A 589 -3.65 -4.54 2.98
N GLU A 590 -4.00 -5.75 2.53
CA GLU A 590 -3.36 -6.41 1.39
C GLU A 590 -3.65 -5.67 0.08
N THR A 591 -4.90 -5.32 -0.17
CA THR A 591 -5.28 -4.62 -1.42
C THR A 591 -4.70 -3.22 -1.49
N GLU A 592 -4.58 -2.51 -0.36
CA GLU A 592 -3.89 -1.22 -0.29
C GLU A 592 -2.40 -1.37 -0.65
N VAL A 593 -1.71 -2.38 -0.11
CA VAL A 593 -0.30 -2.65 -0.44
C VAL A 593 -0.15 -2.94 -1.94
N ASN A 594 -1.01 -3.80 -2.50
CA ASN A 594 -0.97 -4.13 -3.92
C ASN A 594 -1.20 -2.90 -4.81
N ALA A 595 -2.12 -2.01 -4.44
CA ALA A 595 -2.39 -0.77 -5.18
C ALA A 595 -1.20 0.19 -5.13
N ILE A 596 -0.57 0.38 -3.96
CA ILE A 596 0.62 1.22 -3.79
C ILE A 596 1.82 0.66 -4.57
N GLU A 597 2.02 -0.66 -4.53
CA GLU A 597 3.10 -1.30 -5.29
C GLU A 597 2.88 -1.18 -6.81
N ALA A 598 1.63 -1.31 -7.28
CA ALA A 598 1.29 -1.10 -8.67
C ALA A 598 1.50 0.36 -9.10
N GLU A 599 1.10 1.34 -8.28
CA GLU A 599 1.35 2.76 -8.52
C GLU A 599 2.85 3.03 -8.64
N ARG A 600 3.66 2.49 -7.73
CA ARG A 600 5.12 2.63 -7.76
C ARG A 600 5.74 1.99 -9.00
N ASP A 601 5.35 0.75 -9.35
CA ASP A 601 5.83 0.09 -10.57
C ASP A 601 5.50 0.91 -11.84
N VAL A 602 4.33 1.58 -11.87
CA VAL A 602 3.94 2.46 -12.98
C VAL A 602 4.79 3.75 -12.99
N LEU A 603 5.03 4.36 -11.83
CA LEU A 603 5.89 5.53 -11.71
C LEU A 603 7.32 5.21 -12.17
N ASP A 604 7.92 4.14 -11.67
CA ASP A 604 9.27 3.70 -12.05
C ASP A 604 9.36 3.43 -13.56
N MET A 605 8.35 2.76 -14.14
CA MET A 605 8.26 2.52 -15.59
C MET A 605 8.18 3.83 -16.38
N LYS A 606 7.35 4.78 -15.97
CA LYS A 606 7.17 6.07 -16.66
C LYS A 606 8.38 6.98 -16.50
N MET A 607 9.06 6.95 -15.35
CA MET A 607 10.34 7.63 -15.15
C MET A 607 11.42 7.07 -16.09
N ALA A 608 11.51 5.75 -16.20
CA ALA A 608 12.43 5.12 -17.15
C ALA A 608 12.07 5.46 -18.62
N GLU A 609 10.78 5.49 -18.97
CA GLU A 609 10.28 5.92 -20.30
C GLU A 609 10.73 7.36 -20.61
N TYR A 610 10.57 8.28 -19.65
CA TYR A 610 11.03 9.66 -19.79
C TYR A 610 12.56 9.74 -19.99
N MET A 611 13.32 9.01 -19.19
CA MET A 611 14.77 9.04 -19.25
C MET A 611 15.37 8.40 -20.53
N MET A 612 14.59 7.60 -21.27
CA MET A 612 15.03 7.08 -22.58
C MET A 612 15.31 8.20 -23.60
N ASP A 613 14.57 9.29 -23.53
CA ASP A 613 14.78 10.45 -24.42
C ASP A 613 15.95 11.35 -23.93
N HIS A 614 16.48 11.12 -22.74
CA HIS A 614 17.52 11.92 -22.08
C HIS A 614 18.88 11.20 -21.95
N ILE A 615 19.05 10.08 -22.65
CA ILE A 615 20.32 9.35 -22.63
C ILE A 615 21.46 10.23 -23.17
N GLY A 616 22.55 10.33 -22.40
CA GLY A 616 23.72 11.15 -22.71
C GLY A 616 23.66 12.55 -22.08
N GLU A 617 22.58 12.93 -21.43
CA GLU A 617 22.46 14.22 -20.74
C GLU A 617 23.07 14.13 -19.31
N GLU A 618 23.61 15.26 -18.84
CA GLU A 618 24.19 15.39 -17.51
C GLU A 618 23.21 16.03 -16.54
N TYR A 619 23.15 15.47 -15.32
CA TYR A 619 22.31 15.95 -14.24
C TYR A 619 23.11 16.10 -12.95
N THR A 620 22.62 16.95 -12.04
CA THR A 620 23.06 16.96 -10.65
C THR A 620 22.03 16.16 -9.82
N GLY A 621 22.53 15.30 -8.94
CA GLY A 621 21.68 14.52 -8.07
C GLY A 621 22.31 14.34 -6.70
N ILE A 622 21.57 13.68 -5.81
CA ILE A 622 22.01 13.36 -4.45
C ILE A 622 22.04 11.84 -4.31
N ILE A 623 23.07 11.30 -3.66
CA ILE A 623 23.13 9.87 -3.36
C ILE A 623 22.02 9.55 -2.34
N SER A 624 20.96 8.89 -2.79
CA SER A 624 19.80 8.45 -2.00
C SER A 624 20.05 7.12 -1.29
N GLY A 625 20.91 6.28 -1.86
CA GLY A 625 21.22 4.97 -1.31
C GLY A 625 22.62 4.47 -1.68
N VAL A 626 23.24 3.69 -0.79
CA VAL A 626 24.53 3.06 -1.01
C VAL A 626 24.43 1.57 -0.71
N THR A 627 24.89 0.75 -1.64
CA THR A 627 24.87 -0.72 -1.53
C THR A 627 26.24 -1.30 -1.90
N ASN A 628 26.41 -2.60 -1.72
CA ASN A 628 27.63 -3.32 -2.13
C ASN A 628 27.81 -3.38 -3.66
N PHE A 629 26.78 -3.13 -4.45
CA PHE A 629 26.81 -3.16 -5.92
C PHE A 629 26.78 -1.76 -6.56
N GLY A 630 26.62 -0.67 -5.79
CA GLY A 630 26.64 0.69 -6.34
C GLY A 630 25.96 1.75 -5.51
N LEU A 631 25.76 2.90 -6.14
CA LEU A 631 25.11 4.08 -5.58
C LEU A 631 23.78 4.30 -6.28
N PHE A 632 22.73 4.54 -5.52
CA PHE A 632 21.48 5.10 -6.04
C PHE A 632 21.58 6.61 -5.98
N VAL A 633 21.26 7.28 -7.07
CA VAL A 633 21.30 8.73 -7.18
C VAL A 633 19.93 9.23 -7.59
N GLU A 634 19.36 10.11 -6.78
CA GLU A 634 18.09 10.78 -7.03
C GLU A 634 18.37 12.16 -7.64
N LEU A 635 17.73 12.46 -8.76
CA LEU A 635 17.81 13.74 -9.46
C LEU A 635 16.85 14.77 -8.86
N ASP A 636 16.98 16.05 -9.24
CA ASP A 636 16.07 17.11 -8.77
C ASP A 636 14.59 16.87 -9.17
N ASN A 637 14.34 16.11 -10.21
CA ASN A 637 13.01 15.68 -10.66
C ASN A 637 12.57 14.34 -10.04
N LEU A 638 13.21 13.90 -8.95
CA LEU A 638 12.95 12.67 -8.19
C LEU A 638 13.21 11.35 -8.95
N VAL A 639 13.72 11.38 -10.19
CA VAL A 639 14.15 10.16 -10.88
C VAL A 639 15.34 9.56 -10.15
N GLU A 640 15.22 8.31 -9.72
CA GLU A 640 16.33 7.55 -9.15
C GLU A 640 16.98 6.63 -10.18
N GLY A 641 18.31 6.59 -10.21
CA GLY A 641 19.07 5.70 -11.08
C GLY A 641 20.28 5.10 -10.38
N LEU A 642 20.80 4.01 -10.94
CA LEU A 642 21.93 3.26 -10.39
C LEU A 642 23.24 3.67 -11.04
N VAL A 643 24.21 4.09 -10.24
CA VAL A 643 25.62 4.10 -10.60
C VAL A 643 26.24 2.79 -10.13
N HIS A 644 26.45 1.84 -11.05
CA HIS A 644 26.98 0.53 -10.69
C HIS A 644 28.43 0.62 -10.23
N ILE A 645 28.83 -0.14 -9.20
CA ILE A 645 30.18 -0.09 -8.61
C ILE A 645 31.30 -0.33 -9.64
N SER A 646 31.04 -1.12 -10.70
CA SER A 646 32.01 -1.39 -11.76
C SER A 646 32.33 -0.18 -12.64
N THR A 647 31.48 0.87 -12.64
CA THR A 647 31.71 2.12 -13.39
C THR A 647 32.53 3.13 -12.57
N LEU A 648 32.69 2.90 -11.28
CA LEU A 648 33.52 3.72 -10.40
C LEU A 648 35.00 3.48 -10.67
N ASN A 649 35.81 4.53 -10.54
CA ASN A 649 37.25 4.44 -10.77
C ASN A 649 37.97 3.89 -9.53
N GLY A 650 38.40 2.63 -9.56
CA GLY A 650 39.11 1.96 -8.48
C GLY A 650 38.30 0.84 -7.80
N TYR A 651 38.88 0.29 -6.75
CA TYR A 651 38.23 -0.73 -5.92
C TYR A 651 37.58 -0.06 -4.71
N PHE A 652 36.30 -0.33 -4.52
CA PHE A 652 35.52 0.20 -3.42
C PHE A 652 35.06 -0.92 -2.51
N THR A 653 35.00 -0.63 -1.21
CA THR A 653 34.43 -1.49 -0.17
C THR A 653 33.19 -0.83 0.40
N TYR A 654 32.10 -1.56 0.48
CA TYR A 654 30.89 -1.12 1.13
C TYR A 654 31.02 -1.24 2.67
N ILE A 655 30.69 -0.18 3.38
CA ILE A 655 30.67 -0.14 4.84
C ILE A 655 29.21 0.05 5.26
N PRO A 656 28.51 -1.03 5.66
CA PRO A 656 27.08 -0.97 5.99
C PRO A 656 26.76 0.04 7.08
N GLU A 657 27.57 0.06 8.15
CA GLU A 657 27.36 0.92 9.32
C GLU A 657 27.44 2.41 8.99
N MET A 658 28.09 2.76 7.88
CA MET A 658 28.27 4.13 7.41
C MET A 658 27.47 4.44 6.15
N LEU A 659 26.71 3.50 5.62
CA LEU A 659 26.04 3.57 4.31
C LEU A 659 26.95 4.25 3.27
N SER A 660 28.17 3.74 3.11
CA SER A 660 29.17 4.37 2.26
C SER A 660 30.00 3.38 1.47
N LEU A 661 30.42 3.80 0.27
CA LEU A 661 31.49 3.16 -0.50
C LEU A 661 32.79 3.91 -0.29
N ILE A 662 33.82 3.21 0.15
CA ILE A 662 35.14 3.79 0.41
C ILE A 662 36.16 3.13 -0.52
N SER A 663 36.94 3.95 -1.23
CA SER A 663 38.03 3.45 -2.10
C SER A 663 39.13 2.75 -1.28
N PHE A 664 39.80 1.77 -1.88
CA PHE A 664 40.84 1.01 -1.19
C PHE A 664 41.98 1.91 -0.68
N ASP A 665 42.31 2.98 -1.40
CA ASP A 665 43.32 3.98 -0.98
C ASP A 665 42.75 5.01 0.04
N LYS A 666 41.49 4.89 0.43
CA LYS A 666 40.75 5.74 1.39
C LYS A 666 40.66 7.24 1.02
N LYS A 667 40.96 7.59 -0.24
CA LYS A 667 40.93 8.98 -0.72
C LYS A 667 39.54 9.41 -1.19
N THR A 668 38.80 8.48 -1.77
CA THR A 668 37.46 8.74 -2.28
C THR A 668 36.42 8.03 -1.40
N LYS A 669 35.41 8.74 -1.02
CA LYS A 669 34.28 8.23 -0.22
C LYS A 669 32.99 8.77 -0.81
N TYR A 670 32.01 7.90 -1.01
CA TYR A 670 30.64 8.23 -1.38
C TYR A 670 29.70 7.83 -0.26
N ARG A 671 28.86 8.75 0.18
CA ARG A 671 27.90 8.56 1.27
C ARG A 671 26.50 8.95 0.81
N VAL A 672 25.51 8.42 1.48
CA VAL A 672 24.15 8.94 1.40
C VAL A 672 24.14 10.43 1.76
N GLY A 673 23.54 11.27 0.91
CA GLY A 673 23.51 12.73 1.05
C GLY A 673 24.56 13.49 0.23
N ASP A 674 25.59 12.84 -0.28
CA ASP A 674 26.60 13.50 -1.11
C ASP A 674 25.99 13.96 -2.45
N LYS A 675 26.23 15.22 -2.86
CA LYS A 675 25.84 15.74 -4.18
C LYS A 675 26.82 15.24 -5.24
N VAL A 676 26.32 14.73 -6.33
CA VAL A 676 27.14 14.19 -7.43
C VAL A 676 26.59 14.66 -8.77
N LYS A 677 27.47 14.72 -9.78
CA LYS A 677 27.06 14.89 -11.17
C LYS A 677 27.07 13.55 -11.87
N VAL A 678 26.00 13.26 -12.57
CA VAL A 678 25.81 12.00 -13.28
C VAL A 678 25.44 12.25 -14.75
N VAL A 679 25.77 11.30 -15.61
CA VAL A 679 25.30 11.22 -16.99
C VAL A 679 24.40 9.99 -17.12
N VAL A 680 23.31 10.13 -17.85
CA VAL A 680 22.40 9.01 -18.15
C VAL A 680 23.06 8.12 -19.19
N THR A 681 23.35 6.88 -18.84
CA THR A 681 24.02 5.93 -19.76
C THR A 681 23.04 4.94 -20.38
N ASN A 682 21.98 4.59 -19.66
CA ASN A 682 20.96 3.68 -20.13
C ASN A 682 19.63 3.97 -19.44
N ALA A 683 18.52 3.76 -20.17
CA ALA A 683 17.20 3.74 -19.62
C ALA A 683 16.35 2.69 -20.35
N ASN A 684 15.54 1.94 -19.62
CA ASN A 684 14.72 0.88 -20.18
C ASN A 684 13.34 0.86 -19.53
N LYS A 685 12.30 1.15 -20.30
CA LYS A 685 10.92 1.18 -19.86
C LYS A 685 10.42 -0.19 -19.34
N GLU A 686 10.73 -1.28 -20.07
CA GLU A 686 10.22 -2.62 -19.75
C GLU A 686 10.79 -3.15 -18.43
N GLY A 687 12.06 -2.79 -18.14
CA GLY A 687 12.74 -3.16 -16.90
C GLY A 687 12.59 -2.15 -15.77
N ALA A 688 11.95 -0.98 -16.05
CA ALA A 688 11.91 0.17 -15.14
C ALA A 688 13.33 0.49 -14.60
N ILE A 689 14.33 0.57 -15.51
CA ILE A 689 15.74 0.73 -15.16
C ILE A 689 16.23 2.07 -15.69
N VAL A 690 16.98 2.79 -14.83
CA VAL A 690 17.74 3.96 -15.20
C VAL A 690 19.17 3.76 -14.67
N ASP A 691 20.16 3.78 -15.55
CA ASP A 691 21.57 3.66 -15.19
C ASP A 691 22.29 4.99 -15.41
N PHE A 692 23.13 5.32 -14.44
CA PHE A 692 23.95 6.51 -14.44
C PHE A 692 25.45 6.16 -14.39
N GLU A 693 26.27 7.08 -14.84
CA GLU A 693 27.70 7.12 -14.54
C GLU A 693 28.08 8.48 -13.94
N LEU A 694 29.05 8.50 -13.03
CA LEU A 694 29.57 9.76 -12.48
C LEU A 694 30.31 10.55 -13.55
N VAL A 695 30.00 11.85 -13.69
CA VAL A 695 30.72 12.76 -14.57
C VAL A 695 32.12 12.97 -14.02
N ARG A 696 33.14 12.77 -14.87
CA ARG A 696 34.57 12.88 -14.51
C ARG A 696 35.09 14.27 -14.83
N ASP A 697 35.91 14.81 -13.95
CA ASP A 697 36.75 15.97 -14.29
C ASP A 697 37.78 15.64 -15.37
N THR A 698 38.24 16.66 -16.10
CA THR A 698 39.32 16.57 -17.07
C THR A 698 40.62 15.97 -16.50
N ASN A 699 40.74 15.86 -15.17
CA ASN A 699 41.87 15.23 -14.46
C ASN A 699 41.56 13.80 -13.98
N GLY A 700 40.40 13.21 -14.36
CA GLY A 700 40.05 11.82 -14.01
C GLY A 700 39.52 11.59 -12.61
N ASN A 701 39.27 12.65 -11.82
CA ASN A 701 38.59 12.55 -10.52
C ASN A 701 37.07 12.76 -10.73
N SER A 702 36.25 11.97 -10.07
CA SER A 702 34.82 12.18 -10.02
C SER A 702 34.50 13.42 -9.18
N LYS A 703 33.63 14.30 -9.69
CA LYS A 703 33.09 15.46 -9.01
C LYS A 703 31.83 15.08 -8.26
#